data_2ce8562c2eecb03aa504aacedb13ed60
#
_entry.id   2ce8562c2eecb03aa504aacedb13ed60
#
_cell.length_a   1.000
_cell.length_b   1.000
_cell.length_c   1.000
_cell.angle_alpha   90.00
_cell.angle_beta   90.00
_cell.angle_gamma   90.00
#
_symmetry.space_group_name_H-M   'P 1'
#
loop_
_entity.id
_entity.type
_entity.pdbx_description
1 polymer ?
#
loop_
_entity_poly.entity_id
_entity_poly.type
_entity_poly.pdbx_seq_one_letter_code
_entity_poly.pdbx_strand_id
1 'polypeptide(L)'
;YLYESIADVYEEIREYRTAIAYYNFVLDNHILVSGEENHRVAILYEKLGICYEHMFDEKFVRYYHGESTSTIASRYFKKAFLLNQKLFGKDNIYSAINMFQLGLNKYYQTFYNDKSVAKLYIDSAITILNDAKILIELKDPANVKRGNCYNVLAVCYTSQSKVDSGLYYFNKAYQTHLENRGPHHPMTIHAALNLAGRLSTDEMEGQEIVLNYYQQAIEHSVPGFSPDNIYENPIGLDVIDYNFYMKALIGKAKTKKIQFELFQKEEDLLYVLETSMLAINTAKKLLDDEHLTVEFGNWAKKISDMSKFAFEVYLFADSVFPGQGYRDRAISLIEDSRLYNCMSDMRKDLMESSIGLPDQLISRQNALDVKIASTQNTLLELLEKQDLAQPVEVIALQHEFRDLQKQKQQNLSEMMASCPGNKPIAQNDISVNLIQQSLDSNTTFIEFVQGHSEVFAILISADDFKVVKKQAHYMALNELVNGLYSSVKFEALINHDDSSNYANFINCSFALHELLFGGDIELFIKGREKMIIVPDGIFNFVPFDALITQKPIGNDINYKNLRYLIYDYQIHQLYSASQLLNQPYRMSASNTYAGFAPVYDSVQVAMLDKQEIRPYLRGLGELKANTSEVELVGEMLNGRIYIDKAANEMSFKEHAQNSTVLHMAMHAVVDLKNPMSSMLLFSQDFADEDDNKLKVYEIYSQPINARLAVLSACNTAYGKLILGEGVMSLTRAFYQAGVPSIVSTMWWADDQTSKDIIVDFFEGIKNRQPLDLALRESKLKYLQNADPHFAHPFYWANFILVGDTRPIEFHSGLFSSKIVMWIVGGGLLILLLILGIRKNKSSQK
;
A
#
# COMPACT_ATOMS: atom_id res chain seq x y z
N TYR A 1 -35.13 -2.84 -20.59
CA TYR A 1 -35.29 -2.01 -19.38
C TYR A 1 -34.54 -2.56 -18.18
N LEU A 2 -34.76 -3.84 -17.75
CA LEU A 2 -34.12 -4.40 -16.57
C LEU A 2 -32.59 -4.34 -16.66
N TYR A 3 -32.02 -4.83 -17.74
CA TYR A 3 -30.56 -4.83 -17.95
C TYR A 3 -29.96 -3.42 -18.05
N GLU A 4 -30.72 -2.47 -18.54
CA GLU A 4 -30.32 -1.06 -18.59
C GLU A 4 -30.32 -0.46 -17.18
N SER A 5 -31.36 -0.71 -16.38
CA SER A 5 -31.38 -0.27 -14.98
C SER A 5 -30.24 -0.90 -14.15
N ILE A 6 -29.89 -2.15 -14.44
CA ILE A 6 -28.73 -2.80 -13.84
C ILE A 6 -27.44 -2.08 -14.26
N ALA A 7 -27.28 -1.75 -15.54
CA ALA A 7 -26.12 -1.00 -16.03
C ALA A 7 -26.04 0.39 -15.37
N ASP A 8 -27.18 1.07 -15.20
CA ASP A 8 -27.26 2.37 -14.53
C ASP A 8 -26.76 2.28 -13.08
N VAL A 9 -27.15 1.22 -12.34
CA VAL A 9 -26.66 0.97 -10.98
C VAL A 9 -25.12 0.74 -10.97
N TYR A 10 -24.61 -0.06 -11.91
CA TYR A 10 -23.16 -0.27 -12.01
C TYR A 10 -22.40 1.00 -12.40
N GLU A 11 -22.97 1.87 -13.22
CA GLU A 11 -22.43 3.19 -13.52
C GLU A 11 -22.38 4.06 -12.24
N GLU A 12 -23.47 4.08 -11.45
CA GLU A 12 -23.54 4.85 -10.20
C GLU A 12 -22.54 4.39 -9.15
N ILE A 13 -22.33 3.07 -8.99
CA ILE A 13 -21.33 2.52 -8.09
C ILE A 13 -19.91 2.48 -8.68
N ARG A 14 -19.71 3.10 -9.85
CA ARG A 14 -18.44 3.25 -10.57
C ARG A 14 -17.82 1.94 -11.09
N GLU A 15 -18.59 0.89 -11.19
CA GLU A 15 -18.18 -0.38 -11.80
C GLU A 15 -18.35 -0.30 -13.33
N TYR A 16 -17.57 0.60 -13.96
CA TYR A 16 -17.75 0.98 -15.36
C TYR A 16 -17.59 -0.17 -16.35
N ARG A 17 -16.70 -1.13 -16.08
CA ARG A 17 -16.52 -2.31 -16.96
C ARG A 17 -17.79 -3.14 -17.03
N THR A 18 -18.39 -3.41 -15.89
CA THR A 18 -19.64 -4.15 -15.78
C THR A 18 -20.78 -3.38 -16.43
N ALA A 19 -20.87 -2.06 -16.18
CA ALA A 19 -21.84 -1.19 -16.84
C ALA A 19 -21.72 -1.22 -18.38
N ILE A 20 -20.50 -1.14 -18.93
CA ILE A 20 -20.23 -1.22 -20.37
C ILE A 20 -20.71 -2.55 -20.95
N ALA A 21 -20.49 -3.67 -20.29
CA ALA A 21 -20.94 -4.97 -20.76
C ALA A 21 -22.48 -5.02 -20.87
N TYR A 22 -23.18 -4.52 -19.85
CA TYR A 22 -24.65 -4.44 -19.86
C TYR A 22 -25.19 -3.46 -20.89
N TYR A 23 -24.58 -2.27 -21.02
CA TYR A 23 -25.01 -1.30 -22.03
C TYR A 23 -24.79 -1.81 -23.46
N ASN A 24 -23.68 -2.51 -23.74
CA ASN A 24 -23.47 -3.13 -25.04
C ASN A 24 -24.52 -4.21 -25.33
N PHE A 25 -24.81 -5.08 -24.35
CA PHE A 25 -25.87 -6.08 -24.50
C PHE A 25 -27.23 -5.44 -24.81
N VAL A 26 -27.59 -4.37 -24.09
CA VAL A 26 -28.84 -3.63 -24.34
C VAL A 26 -28.82 -2.96 -25.71
N LEU A 27 -27.71 -2.37 -26.11
CA LEU A 27 -27.51 -1.70 -27.39
C LEU A 27 -27.73 -2.67 -28.57
N ASP A 28 -27.05 -3.83 -28.54
CA ASP A 28 -27.14 -4.82 -29.60
C ASP A 28 -28.58 -5.34 -29.77
N ASN A 29 -29.26 -5.61 -28.67
CA ASN A 29 -30.68 -6.02 -28.70
C ASN A 29 -31.59 -4.92 -29.19
N HIS A 30 -31.36 -3.65 -28.83
CA HIS A 30 -32.16 -2.52 -29.34
C HIS A 30 -31.94 -2.32 -30.83
N ILE A 31 -30.72 -2.41 -31.31
CA ILE A 31 -30.42 -2.29 -32.76
C ILE A 31 -31.10 -3.43 -33.53
N LEU A 32 -31.09 -4.65 -32.99
CA LEU A 32 -31.72 -5.82 -33.63
C LEU A 32 -33.24 -5.67 -33.75
N VAL A 33 -33.91 -5.12 -32.73
CA VAL A 33 -35.37 -5.04 -32.64
C VAL A 33 -35.92 -3.78 -33.31
N SER A 34 -35.27 -2.62 -33.12
CA SER A 34 -35.79 -1.31 -33.47
C SER A 34 -34.96 -0.56 -34.52
N GLY A 35 -33.87 -1.13 -34.98
CA GLY A 35 -32.93 -0.49 -35.90
C GLY A 35 -32.01 0.51 -35.24
N GLU A 36 -30.94 0.90 -35.95
CA GLU A 36 -29.93 1.81 -35.44
C GLU A 36 -30.41 3.27 -35.35
N GLU A 37 -31.32 3.67 -36.23
CA GLU A 37 -31.87 5.05 -36.29
C GLU A 37 -32.98 5.29 -35.26
N ASN A 38 -32.58 5.24 -33.96
CA ASN A 38 -33.50 5.37 -32.84
C ASN A 38 -32.88 6.24 -31.74
N HIS A 39 -33.66 7.10 -31.11
CA HIS A 39 -33.20 7.98 -30.03
C HIS A 39 -32.66 7.18 -28.84
N ARG A 40 -33.22 6.00 -28.53
CA ARG A 40 -32.71 5.13 -27.46
C ARG A 40 -31.28 4.65 -27.71
N VAL A 41 -30.96 4.35 -28.97
CA VAL A 41 -29.59 4.00 -29.37
C VAL A 41 -28.62 5.18 -29.14
N ALA A 42 -29.06 6.41 -29.41
CA ALA A 42 -28.27 7.61 -29.14
C ALA A 42 -27.99 7.77 -27.64
N ILE A 43 -28.98 7.51 -26.76
CA ILE A 43 -28.82 7.53 -25.29
C ILE A 43 -27.82 6.45 -24.86
N LEU A 44 -27.91 5.23 -25.39
CA LEU A 44 -26.97 4.14 -25.05
C LEU A 44 -25.54 4.46 -25.50
N TYR A 45 -25.38 5.08 -26.67
CA TYR A 45 -24.07 5.58 -27.07
C TYR A 45 -23.52 6.64 -26.12
N GLU A 46 -24.35 7.56 -25.63
CA GLU A 46 -23.94 8.57 -24.64
C GLU A 46 -23.51 7.90 -23.33
N LYS A 47 -24.27 6.94 -22.81
CA LYS A 47 -23.96 6.20 -21.58
C LYS A 47 -22.67 5.38 -21.70
N LEU A 48 -22.46 4.69 -22.82
CA LEU A 48 -21.20 4.01 -23.12
C LEU A 48 -20.03 5.00 -23.15
N GLY A 49 -20.21 6.15 -23.79
CA GLY A 49 -19.20 7.21 -23.81
C GLY A 49 -18.84 7.67 -22.41
N ILE A 50 -19.82 7.89 -21.53
CA ILE A 50 -19.61 8.28 -20.12
C ILE A 50 -18.84 7.20 -19.36
N CYS A 51 -19.22 5.93 -19.49
CA CYS A 51 -18.51 4.83 -18.84
C CYS A 51 -17.04 4.73 -19.28
N TYR A 52 -16.76 4.81 -20.60
CA TYR A 52 -15.37 4.81 -21.10
C TYR A 52 -14.58 6.05 -20.66
N GLU A 53 -15.22 7.21 -20.50
CA GLU A 53 -14.60 8.42 -20.02
C GLU A 53 -14.22 8.29 -18.53
N HIS A 54 -15.12 7.75 -17.70
CA HIS A 54 -14.88 7.57 -16.28
C HIS A 54 -13.95 6.39 -15.93
N MET A 55 -13.87 5.35 -16.76
CA MET A 55 -12.82 4.32 -16.65
C MET A 55 -11.40 4.89 -16.59
N PHE A 56 -11.23 6.09 -17.03
CA PHE A 56 -10.01 6.84 -17.03
C PHE A 56 -9.55 7.32 -15.63
N ASP A 57 -10.46 7.64 -14.72
CA ASP A 57 -10.15 8.03 -13.34
C ASP A 57 -9.50 6.88 -12.53
N GLU A 58 -9.67 5.64 -12.98
CA GLU A 58 -8.91 4.49 -12.50
C GLU A 58 -7.49 4.56 -13.09
N LYS A 59 -6.52 4.94 -12.27
CA LYS A 59 -5.09 5.19 -12.62
C LYS A 59 -4.40 4.14 -13.50
N PHE A 60 -5.07 3.04 -13.88
CA PHE A 60 -4.52 1.88 -14.55
C PHE A 60 -5.09 1.56 -15.93
N VAL A 61 -6.20 2.16 -16.37
CA VAL A 61 -6.81 1.83 -17.65
C VAL A 61 -6.76 3.00 -18.63
N ARG A 62 -5.53 3.40 -19.03
CA ARG A 62 -5.34 4.42 -20.08
C ARG A 62 -5.67 3.89 -21.47
N TYR A 63 -5.61 2.56 -21.66
CA TYR A 63 -5.79 1.89 -22.93
C TYR A 63 -6.71 0.69 -22.76
N TYR A 64 -7.70 0.60 -23.63
CA TYR A 64 -8.59 -0.53 -23.75
C TYR A 64 -8.44 -1.07 -25.17
N HIS A 65 -8.02 -2.35 -25.31
CA HIS A 65 -7.68 -2.94 -26.63
C HIS A 65 -6.65 -2.15 -27.46
N GLY A 66 -5.67 -1.51 -26.82
CA GLY A 66 -4.63 -0.73 -27.50
C GLY A 66 -5.05 0.68 -27.90
N GLU A 67 -6.29 1.09 -27.59
CA GLU A 67 -6.81 2.44 -27.85
C GLU A 67 -7.11 3.17 -26.52
N SER A 68 -6.86 4.48 -26.46
CA SER A 68 -7.18 5.30 -25.30
C SER A 68 -8.69 5.28 -25.00
N THR A 69 -9.08 5.06 -23.75
CA THR A 69 -10.48 5.08 -23.30
C THR A 69 -11.17 6.41 -23.65
N SER A 70 -10.45 7.53 -23.52
CA SER A 70 -10.95 8.86 -23.91
C SER A 70 -11.21 8.96 -25.43
N THR A 71 -10.42 8.29 -26.27
CA THR A 71 -10.68 8.23 -27.71
C THR A 71 -11.92 7.41 -28.02
N ILE A 72 -12.10 6.29 -27.32
CA ILE A 72 -13.30 5.45 -27.44
C ILE A 72 -14.53 6.25 -27.01
N ALA A 73 -14.48 6.94 -25.86
CA ALA A 73 -15.53 7.81 -25.37
C ALA A 73 -15.93 8.87 -26.41
N SER A 74 -14.94 9.57 -26.99
CA SER A 74 -15.15 10.56 -28.05
C SER A 74 -15.91 10.00 -29.25
N ARG A 75 -15.61 8.75 -29.64
CA ARG A 75 -16.30 8.07 -30.74
C ARG A 75 -17.77 7.80 -30.43
N TYR A 76 -18.06 7.35 -29.22
CA TYR A 76 -19.44 7.12 -28.80
C TYR A 76 -20.24 8.42 -28.68
N PHE A 77 -19.69 9.47 -28.09
CA PHE A 77 -20.35 10.80 -28.04
C PHE A 77 -20.60 11.37 -29.43
N LYS A 78 -19.68 11.18 -30.36
CA LYS A 78 -19.88 11.60 -31.76
C LYS A 78 -20.97 10.81 -32.44
N LYS A 79 -21.07 9.48 -32.21
CA LYS A 79 -22.18 8.67 -32.74
C LYS A 79 -23.53 9.17 -32.18
N ALA A 80 -23.62 9.40 -30.86
CA ALA A 80 -24.85 9.95 -30.24
C ALA A 80 -25.23 11.32 -30.84
N PHE A 81 -24.26 12.22 -31.01
CA PHE A 81 -24.46 13.55 -31.58
C PHE A 81 -24.98 13.48 -33.00
N LEU A 82 -24.32 12.72 -33.88
CA LEU A 82 -24.75 12.60 -35.30
C LEU A 82 -26.13 11.96 -35.43
N LEU A 83 -26.42 10.96 -34.62
CA LEU A 83 -27.73 10.31 -34.60
C LEU A 83 -28.85 11.26 -34.15
N ASN A 84 -28.62 12.03 -33.06
CA ASN A 84 -29.55 13.01 -32.58
C ASN A 84 -29.77 14.18 -33.58
N GLN A 85 -28.71 14.61 -34.29
CA GLN A 85 -28.88 15.57 -35.39
C GLN A 85 -29.70 15.02 -36.53
N LYS A 86 -29.55 13.75 -36.88
CA LYS A 86 -30.34 13.10 -37.94
C LYS A 86 -31.82 13.00 -37.57
N LEU A 87 -32.12 12.67 -36.30
CA LEU A 87 -33.47 12.45 -35.81
C LEU A 87 -34.22 13.75 -35.52
N PHE A 88 -33.55 14.76 -34.99
CA PHE A 88 -34.21 15.96 -34.43
C PHE A 88 -33.76 17.29 -35.09
N GLY A 89 -32.92 17.22 -36.12
CA GLY A 89 -32.33 18.42 -36.74
C GLY A 89 -31.09 18.92 -35.97
N LYS A 90 -30.44 19.98 -36.51
CA LYS A 90 -29.15 20.46 -35.93
C LYS A 90 -29.31 21.15 -34.58
N ASP A 91 -30.39 21.92 -34.40
CA ASP A 91 -30.58 22.81 -33.24
C ASP A 91 -31.58 22.20 -32.26
N ASN A 92 -31.22 21.11 -31.64
CA ASN A 92 -32.02 20.41 -30.62
C ASN A 92 -31.23 20.20 -29.31
N ILE A 93 -31.98 20.02 -28.21
CA ILE A 93 -31.41 19.89 -26.87
C ILE A 93 -30.53 18.63 -26.73
N TYR A 94 -30.86 17.52 -27.36
CA TYR A 94 -30.09 16.27 -27.28
C TYR A 94 -28.71 16.41 -27.95
N SER A 95 -28.66 17.10 -29.10
CA SER A 95 -27.39 17.44 -29.75
C SER A 95 -26.54 18.37 -28.86
N ALA A 96 -27.16 19.34 -28.17
CA ALA A 96 -26.47 20.25 -27.26
C ALA A 96 -25.87 19.50 -26.06
N ILE A 97 -26.57 18.51 -25.51
CA ILE A 97 -26.05 17.65 -24.43
C ILE A 97 -24.87 16.83 -24.92
N ASN A 98 -24.94 16.22 -26.12
CA ASN A 98 -23.81 15.47 -26.68
C ASN A 98 -22.62 16.37 -27.02
N MET A 99 -22.86 17.63 -27.45
CA MET A 99 -21.77 18.63 -27.60
C MET A 99 -21.11 18.94 -26.26
N PHE A 100 -21.90 19.08 -25.19
CA PHE A 100 -21.33 19.24 -23.84
C PHE A 100 -20.38 18.06 -23.50
N GLN A 101 -20.80 16.81 -23.71
CA GLN A 101 -19.95 15.63 -23.46
C GLN A 101 -18.70 15.63 -24.34
N LEU A 102 -18.81 16.01 -25.62
CA LEU A 102 -17.64 16.13 -26.49
C LEU A 102 -16.66 17.21 -26.00
N GLY A 103 -17.18 18.36 -25.54
CA GLY A 103 -16.36 19.43 -24.98
C GLY A 103 -15.66 19.02 -23.69
N LEU A 104 -16.34 18.32 -22.78
CA LEU A 104 -15.80 17.76 -21.56
C LEU A 104 -14.70 16.72 -21.88
N ASN A 105 -14.97 15.82 -22.81
CA ASN A 105 -13.99 14.83 -23.26
C ASN A 105 -12.74 15.49 -23.88
N LYS A 106 -12.89 16.58 -24.63
CA LYS A 106 -11.76 17.36 -25.14
C LYS A 106 -10.92 17.96 -24.01
N TYR A 107 -11.55 18.44 -22.95
CA TYR A 107 -10.84 18.91 -21.77
C TYR A 107 -10.04 17.75 -21.11
N TYR A 108 -10.64 16.59 -20.92
CA TYR A 108 -9.92 15.44 -20.35
C TYR A 108 -8.73 14.99 -21.21
N GLN A 109 -8.81 15.09 -22.55
CA GLN A 109 -7.67 14.79 -23.42
C GLN A 109 -6.44 15.69 -23.16
N THR A 110 -6.58 16.81 -22.47
CA THR A 110 -5.44 17.69 -22.13
C THR A 110 -4.46 17.05 -21.15
N PHE A 111 -4.93 16.14 -20.31
CA PHE A 111 -4.07 15.49 -19.30
C PHE A 111 -3.08 14.47 -19.87
N TYR A 112 -3.19 14.14 -21.16
CA TYR A 112 -2.41 13.08 -21.80
C TYR A 112 -1.45 13.57 -22.86
N ASN A 113 -1.50 14.84 -23.14
CA ASN A 113 -0.78 15.41 -24.27
C ASN A 113 0.24 16.46 -23.79
N ASP A 114 1.28 16.66 -24.58
CA ASP A 114 2.25 17.71 -24.33
C ASP A 114 1.57 19.08 -24.21
N LYS A 115 2.20 20.01 -23.46
CA LYS A 115 1.65 21.34 -23.20
C LYS A 115 1.15 22.10 -24.44
N SER A 116 1.81 21.94 -25.58
CA SER A 116 1.42 22.58 -26.83
C SER A 116 0.12 22.00 -27.41
N VAL A 117 -0.03 20.68 -27.35
CA VAL A 117 -1.21 19.94 -27.82
C VAL A 117 -2.36 20.12 -26.84
N ALA A 118 -2.09 20.13 -25.54
CA ALA A 118 -3.07 20.38 -24.49
C ALA A 118 -3.77 21.73 -24.69
N LYS A 119 -3.04 22.79 -25.08
CA LYS A 119 -3.63 24.09 -25.35
C LYS A 119 -4.66 24.05 -26.50
N LEU A 120 -4.39 23.31 -27.58
CA LEU A 120 -5.33 23.15 -28.70
C LEU A 120 -6.60 22.42 -28.28
N TYR A 121 -6.50 21.42 -27.41
CA TYR A 121 -7.64 20.72 -26.84
C TYR A 121 -8.48 21.62 -25.95
N ILE A 122 -7.87 22.49 -25.12
CA ILE A 122 -8.59 23.46 -24.30
C ILE A 122 -9.35 24.47 -25.18
N ASP A 123 -8.72 25.01 -26.22
CA ASP A 123 -9.36 25.95 -27.15
C ASP A 123 -10.55 25.30 -27.87
N SER A 124 -10.37 24.06 -28.30
CA SER A 124 -11.44 23.26 -28.90
C SER A 124 -12.59 22.98 -27.93
N ALA A 125 -12.26 22.62 -26.68
CA ALA A 125 -13.25 22.40 -25.62
C ALA A 125 -14.07 23.66 -25.37
N ILE A 126 -13.42 24.83 -25.21
CA ILE A 126 -14.11 26.11 -24.99
C ILE A 126 -15.08 26.43 -26.15
N THR A 127 -14.67 26.21 -27.40
CA THR A 127 -15.51 26.45 -28.58
C THR A 127 -16.75 25.58 -28.53
N ILE A 128 -16.59 24.25 -28.40
CA ILE A 128 -17.68 23.29 -28.37
C ILE A 128 -18.63 23.56 -27.18
N LEU A 129 -18.06 23.85 -26.00
CA LEU A 129 -18.82 24.13 -24.80
C LEU A 129 -19.64 25.44 -24.88
N ASN A 130 -19.10 26.47 -25.54
CA ASN A 130 -19.86 27.71 -25.77
C ASN A 130 -21.04 27.47 -26.70
N ASP A 131 -20.86 26.69 -27.77
CA ASP A 131 -21.96 26.32 -28.67
C ASP A 131 -23.01 25.47 -27.95
N ALA A 132 -22.59 24.48 -27.16
CA ALA A 132 -23.47 23.69 -26.32
C ALA A 132 -24.26 24.56 -25.32
N LYS A 133 -23.57 25.48 -24.64
CA LYS A 133 -24.17 26.43 -23.69
C LYS A 133 -25.27 27.29 -24.34
N ILE A 134 -25.00 27.89 -25.49
CA ILE A 134 -25.96 28.72 -26.19
C ILE A 134 -27.22 27.93 -26.56
N LEU A 135 -27.07 26.70 -27.05
CA LEU A 135 -28.20 25.84 -27.40
C LEU A 135 -28.98 25.39 -26.16
N ILE A 136 -28.30 25.06 -25.04
CA ILE A 136 -28.97 24.68 -23.79
C ILE A 136 -29.76 25.87 -23.25
N GLU A 137 -29.16 27.07 -23.18
CA GLU A 137 -29.82 28.29 -22.73
C GLU A 137 -31.04 28.64 -23.56
N LEU A 138 -30.97 28.42 -24.89
CA LEU A 138 -32.08 28.73 -25.82
C LEU A 138 -33.22 27.71 -25.82
N LYS A 139 -32.87 26.40 -25.71
CA LYS A 139 -33.85 25.31 -25.88
C LYS A 139 -34.44 24.81 -24.57
N ASP A 140 -33.68 24.82 -23.51
CA ASP A 140 -34.08 24.37 -22.17
C ASP A 140 -33.25 25.06 -21.09
N PRO A 141 -33.60 26.32 -20.75
CA PRO A 141 -32.88 27.08 -19.72
C PRO A 141 -32.85 26.42 -18.34
N ALA A 142 -33.81 25.55 -18.04
CA ALA A 142 -33.86 24.81 -16.78
C ALA A 142 -33.04 23.50 -16.81
N ASN A 143 -32.46 23.18 -17.95
CA ASN A 143 -31.69 21.94 -18.07
C ASN A 143 -30.50 21.89 -17.09
N VAL A 144 -30.45 20.80 -16.39
CA VAL A 144 -29.42 20.56 -15.39
C VAL A 144 -27.96 20.54 -15.95
N LYS A 145 -27.78 20.22 -17.22
CA LYS A 145 -26.48 20.24 -17.92
C LYS A 145 -25.96 21.67 -18.12
N ARG A 146 -26.82 22.73 -18.01
CA ARG A 146 -26.37 24.13 -18.09
C ARG A 146 -25.33 24.45 -17.03
N GLY A 147 -25.57 24.08 -15.76
CA GLY A 147 -24.63 24.28 -14.66
C GLY A 147 -23.36 23.50 -14.86
N ASN A 148 -23.42 22.26 -15.35
CA ASN A 148 -22.26 21.45 -15.67
C ASN A 148 -21.42 22.11 -16.79
N CYS A 149 -22.08 22.66 -17.83
CA CYS A 149 -21.37 23.35 -18.90
C CYS A 149 -20.63 24.59 -18.42
N TYR A 150 -21.25 25.38 -17.54
CA TYR A 150 -20.56 26.51 -16.90
C TYR A 150 -19.34 26.05 -16.09
N ASN A 151 -19.47 24.96 -15.32
CA ASN A 151 -18.38 24.44 -14.51
C ASN A 151 -17.16 24.02 -15.36
N VAL A 152 -17.40 23.31 -16.47
CA VAL A 152 -16.32 22.89 -17.38
C VAL A 152 -15.69 24.08 -18.10
N LEU A 153 -16.51 25.07 -18.56
CA LEU A 153 -16.00 26.32 -19.10
C LEU A 153 -15.09 27.05 -18.10
N ALA A 154 -15.52 27.13 -16.83
CA ALA A 154 -14.74 27.74 -15.76
C ALA A 154 -13.37 27.09 -15.62
N VAL A 155 -13.32 25.76 -15.59
CA VAL A 155 -12.08 24.99 -15.52
C VAL A 155 -11.19 25.23 -16.74
N CYS A 156 -11.76 25.25 -17.95
CA CYS A 156 -11.02 25.54 -19.17
C CYS A 156 -10.40 26.93 -19.16
N TYR A 157 -11.16 27.97 -18.74
CA TYR A 157 -10.65 29.34 -18.66
C TYR A 157 -9.55 29.49 -17.59
N THR A 158 -9.71 28.86 -16.43
CA THR A 158 -8.65 28.88 -15.40
C THR A 158 -7.40 28.15 -15.87
N SER A 159 -7.52 27.07 -16.64
CA SER A 159 -6.38 26.36 -17.26
C SER A 159 -5.63 27.23 -18.29
N GLN A 160 -6.29 28.28 -18.83
CA GLN A 160 -5.69 29.30 -19.68
C GLN A 160 -5.16 30.52 -18.89
N SER A 161 -5.13 30.48 -17.57
CA SER A 161 -4.79 31.61 -16.68
C SER A 161 -5.76 32.80 -16.80
N LYS A 162 -6.98 32.59 -17.31
CA LYS A 162 -8.04 33.60 -17.37
C LYS A 162 -8.91 33.49 -16.13
N VAL A 163 -8.35 33.89 -14.98
CA VAL A 163 -8.95 33.65 -13.65
C VAL A 163 -10.31 34.31 -13.52
N ASP A 164 -10.49 35.58 -13.92
CA ASP A 164 -11.76 36.29 -13.79
C ASP A 164 -12.89 35.62 -14.58
N SER A 165 -12.61 35.18 -15.80
CA SER A 165 -13.58 34.43 -16.61
C SER A 165 -13.90 33.10 -15.97
N GLY A 166 -12.92 32.41 -15.39
CA GLY A 166 -13.10 31.17 -14.66
C GLY A 166 -14.03 31.37 -13.45
N LEU A 167 -13.76 32.34 -12.60
CA LEU A 167 -14.58 32.66 -11.42
C LEU A 167 -16.00 33.05 -11.78
N TYR A 168 -16.17 33.84 -12.85
CA TYR A 168 -17.51 34.17 -13.36
C TYR A 168 -18.32 32.90 -13.69
N TYR A 169 -17.74 31.96 -14.41
CA TYR A 169 -18.45 30.75 -14.79
C TYR A 169 -18.61 29.76 -13.61
N PHE A 170 -17.68 29.67 -12.66
CA PHE A 170 -17.86 28.90 -11.43
C PHE A 170 -19.04 29.42 -10.60
N ASN A 171 -19.14 30.74 -10.46
CA ASN A 171 -20.27 31.34 -9.75
C ASN A 171 -21.62 31.06 -10.47
N LYS A 172 -21.61 31.20 -11.80
CA LYS A 172 -22.83 30.82 -12.60
C LYS A 172 -23.19 29.35 -12.43
N ALA A 173 -22.20 28.44 -12.40
CA ALA A 173 -22.44 27.03 -12.19
C ALA A 173 -23.07 26.78 -10.80
N TYR A 174 -22.51 27.38 -9.76
CA TYR A 174 -23.00 27.24 -8.39
C TYR A 174 -24.44 27.73 -8.27
N GLN A 175 -24.76 28.96 -8.72
CA GLN A 175 -26.08 29.52 -8.67
C GLN A 175 -27.09 28.69 -9.48
N THR A 176 -26.71 28.23 -10.67
CA THR A 176 -27.57 27.39 -11.51
C THR A 176 -27.88 26.04 -10.86
N HIS A 177 -26.90 25.40 -10.22
CA HIS A 177 -27.16 24.13 -9.52
C HIS A 177 -27.98 24.34 -8.24
N LEU A 178 -27.73 25.42 -7.49
CA LEU A 178 -28.48 25.75 -6.30
C LEU A 178 -29.95 26.02 -6.62
N GLU A 179 -30.23 26.80 -7.67
CA GLU A 179 -31.61 27.13 -8.13
C GLU A 179 -32.36 25.91 -8.67
N ASN A 180 -31.68 25.08 -9.50
CA ASN A 180 -32.35 24.01 -10.24
C ASN A 180 -32.41 22.67 -9.47
N ARG A 181 -31.52 22.46 -8.51
CA ARG A 181 -31.34 21.16 -7.82
C ARG A 181 -31.43 21.26 -6.31
N GLY A 182 -31.39 22.47 -5.78
CA GLY A 182 -31.33 22.73 -4.34
C GLY A 182 -29.94 22.55 -3.71
N PRO A 183 -29.83 22.91 -2.43
CA PRO A 183 -28.53 22.92 -1.71
C PRO A 183 -27.92 21.53 -1.56
N HIS A 184 -28.70 20.51 -1.26
CA HIS A 184 -28.25 19.18 -0.93
C HIS A 184 -27.94 18.28 -2.14
N HIS A 185 -27.88 18.84 -3.34
CA HIS A 185 -27.51 18.04 -4.51
C HIS A 185 -26.00 17.97 -4.69
N PRO A 186 -25.40 16.79 -5.00
CA PRO A 186 -23.93 16.61 -5.16
C PRO A 186 -23.29 17.64 -6.10
N MET A 187 -23.94 18.02 -7.19
CA MET A 187 -23.41 19.02 -8.11
C MET A 187 -23.39 20.44 -7.54
N THR A 188 -24.30 20.78 -6.62
CA THR A 188 -24.28 22.07 -5.90
C THR A 188 -23.10 22.11 -4.94
N ILE A 189 -22.89 21.04 -4.20
CA ILE A 189 -21.75 20.86 -3.29
C ILE A 189 -20.42 20.96 -4.07
N HIS A 190 -20.34 20.25 -5.19
CA HIS A 190 -19.15 20.26 -6.06
C HIS A 190 -18.87 21.67 -6.62
N ALA A 191 -19.88 22.42 -7.02
CA ALA A 191 -19.71 23.78 -7.52
C ALA A 191 -19.22 24.75 -6.43
N ALA A 192 -19.70 24.63 -5.18
CA ALA A 192 -19.21 25.37 -4.04
C ALA A 192 -17.72 25.06 -3.76
N LEU A 193 -17.34 23.78 -3.80
CA LEU A 193 -15.94 23.35 -3.66
C LEU A 193 -15.01 23.92 -4.74
N ASN A 194 -15.49 23.97 -5.98
CA ASN A 194 -14.72 24.54 -7.10
C ASN A 194 -14.50 26.05 -6.93
N LEU A 195 -15.50 26.77 -6.45
CA LEU A 195 -15.37 28.18 -6.09
C LEU A 195 -14.34 28.37 -4.98
N ALA A 196 -14.45 27.63 -3.87
CA ALA A 196 -13.52 27.71 -2.76
C ALA A 196 -12.08 27.44 -3.20
N GLY A 197 -11.85 26.34 -3.95
CA GLY A 197 -10.52 25.95 -4.38
C GLY A 197 -9.86 26.89 -5.41
N ARG A 198 -10.62 27.75 -6.10
CA ARG A 198 -10.08 28.70 -7.09
C ARG A 198 -9.96 30.12 -6.57
N LEU A 199 -10.72 30.46 -5.55
CA LEU A 199 -10.60 31.73 -4.83
C LEU A 199 -9.46 31.73 -3.82
N SER A 200 -8.83 30.59 -3.57
CA SER A 200 -7.70 30.48 -2.63
C SER A 200 -6.64 31.53 -2.96
N THR A 201 -6.52 32.54 -2.11
CA THR A 201 -5.57 33.66 -2.23
C THR A 201 -4.77 33.78 -0.95
N ASP A 202 -3.60 34.39 -1.04
CA ASP A 202 -2.78 34.71 0.14
C ASP A 202 -3.30 35.96 0.88
N GLU A 203 -4.36 36.64 0.37
CA GLU A 203 -4.95 37.84 0.93
C GLU A 203 -6.08 37.48 1.94
N MET A 204 -6.10 38.14 3.09
CA MET A 204 -7.03 37.85 4.19
C MET A 204 -8.51 37.93 3.81
N GLU A 205 -8.92 38.98 3.07
CA GLU A 205 -10.32 39.12 2.65
C GLU A 205 -10.75 37.98 1.72
N GLY A 206 -9.83 37.52 0.87
CA GLY A 206 -10.06 36.36 0.01
C GLY A 206 -10.22 35.06 0.80
N GLN A 207 -9.50 34.88 1.90
CA GLN A 207 -9.55 33.66 2.72
C GLN A 207 -10.89 33.49 3.46
N GLU A 208 -11.53 34.59 3.91
CA GLU A 208 -12.86 34.50 4.53
C GLU A 208 -13.93 34.08 3.52
N ILE A 209 -13.84 34.56 2.29
CA ILE A 209 -14.73 34.14 1.20
C ILE A 209 -14.52 32.64 0.88
N VAL A 210 -13.27 32.20 0.83
CA VAL A 210 -12.91 30.79 0.63
C VAL A 210 -13.47 29.90 1.74
N LEU A 211 -13.29 30.29 3.00
CA LEU A 211 -13.83 29.59 4.17
C LEU A 211 -15.35 29.48 4.09
N ASN A 212 -16.03 30.55 3.69
CA ASN A 212 -17.47 30.57 3.55
C ASN A 212 -17.97 29.57 2.49
N TYR A 213 -17.32 29.46 1.33
CA TYR A 213 -17.69 28.44 0.33
C TYR A 213 -17.40 27.02 0.80
N TYR A 214 -16.32 26.77 1.54
CA TYR A 214 -16.10 25.46 2.15
C TYR A 214 -17.14 25.15 3.20
N GLN A 215 -17.54 26.13 4.01
CA GLN A 215 -18.63 25.98 4.98
C GLN A 215 -19.96 25.65 4.29
N GLN A 216 -20.33 26.40 3.24
CA GLN A 216 -21.52 26.09 2.44
C GLN A 216 -21.48 24.67 1.84
N ALA A 217 -20.30 24.21 1.37
CA ALA A 217 -20.14 22.85 0.89
C ALA A 217 -20.38 21.83 2.01
N ILE A 218 -19.96 22.10 3.26
CA ILE A 218 -20.23 21.26 4.42
C ILE A 218 -21.71 21.25 4.77
N GLU A 219 -22.37 22.43 4.86
CA GLU A 219 -23.80 22.59 5.13
C GLU A 219 -24.65 21.84 4.09
N HIS A 220 -24.27 21.97 2.83
CA HIS A 220 -24.96 21.27 1.73
C HIS A 220 -24.72 19.75 1.76
N SER A 221 -23.58 19.30 2.28
CA SER A 221 -23.24 17.87 2.40
C SER A 221 -24.00 17.18 3.53
N VAL A 222 -24.45 17.93 4.56
CA VAL A 222 -25.01 17.38 5.80
C VAL A 222 -26.41 17.95 6.06
N PRO A 223 -27.47 17.27 5.61
CA PRO A 223 -28.84 17.72 5.82
C PRO A 223 -29.16 17.94 7.32
N GLY A 224 -29.75 19.09 7.61
CA GLY A 224 -30.10 19.45 9.00
C GLY A 224 -28.96 20.09 9.80
N PHE A 225 -27.78 20.21 9.26
CA PHE A 225 -26.70 21.00 9.84
C PHE A 225 -26.91 22.49 9.49
N SER A 226 -27.05 23.31 10.48
CA SER A 226 -27.21 24.76 10.36
C SER A 226 -26.33 25.43 11.39
N PRO A 227 -25.10 25.80 11.04
CA PRO A 227 -24.13 26.37 11.97
C PRO A 227 -24.46 27.83 12.30
N ASP A 228 -24.14 28.26 13.51
CA ASP A 228 -24.24 29.66 13.92
C ASP A 228 -23.12 30.52 13.32
N ASN A 229 -21.99 29.86 12.97
CA ASN A 229 -20.82 30.54 12.39
C ASN A 229 -20.00 29.62 11.49
N ILE A 230 -19.07 30.20 10.71
CA ILE A 230 -18.23 29.48 9.73
C ILE A 230 -17.21 28.53 10.36
N TYR A 231 -17.04 28.54 11.67
CA TYR A 231 -16.04 27.69 12.38
C TYR A 231 -16.66 26.41 12.93
N GLU A 232 -17.98 26.26 12.90
CA GLU A 232 -18.63 25.04 13.35
C GLU A 232 -18.47 23.90 12.33
N ASN A 233 -18.32 22.69 12.87
CA ASN A 233 -18.30 21.45 12.10
C ASN A 233 -19.44 20.53 12.57
N PRO A 234 -20.06 19.77 11.68
CA PRO A 234 -21.14 18.84 12.06
C PRO A 234 -20.58 17.65 12.85
N ILE A 235 -21.35 17.16 13.81
CA ILE A 235 -21.03 16.00 14.63
C ILE A 235 -22.11 14.94 14.43
N GLY A 236 -21.69 13.74 13.96
CA GLY A 236 -22.54 12.53 13.96
C GLY A 236 -23.78 12.56 13.07
N LEU A 237 -23.78 13.33 12.00
CA LEU A 237 -24.90 13.46 11.06
C LEU A 237 -24.68 12.65 9.78
N ASP A 238 -25.78 12.31 9.08
CA ASP A 238 -25.74 11.63 7.78
C ASP A 238 -25.17 12.57 6.72
N VAL A 239 -24.26 12.05 5.90
CA VAL A 239 -23.57 12.78 4.85
C VAL A 239 -24.04 12.27 3.48
N ILE A 240 -24.41 13.18 2.58
CA ILE A 240 -24.90 12.86 1.23
C ILE A 240 -23.80 12.26 0.36
N ASP A 241 -22.62 12.89 0.38
CA ASP A 241 -21.44 12.45 -0.38
C ASP A 241 -20.19 12.69 0.45
N TYR A 242 -19.64 11.63 0.96
CA TYR A 242 -18.45 11.68 1.80
C TYR A 242 -17.21 12.19 1.07
N ASN A 243 -17.10 12.01 -0.25
CA ASN A 243 -15.97 12.51 -1.02
C ASN A 243 -15.96 14.04 -1.07
N PHE A 244 -17.12 14.65 -1.32
CA PHE A 244 -17.24 16.12 -1.32
C PHE A 244 -17.13 16.69 0.10
N TYR A 245 -17.74 16.04 1.07
CA TYR A 245 -17.63 16.43 2.48
C TYR A 245 -16.17 16.46 2.96
N MET A 246 -15.41 15.40 2.68
CA MET A 246 -13.99 15.31 3.01
C MET A 246 -13.17 16.42 2.33
N LYS A 247 -13.44 16.70 1.04
CA LYS A 247 -12.78 17.79 0.34
C LYS A 247 -13.06 19.14 1.00
N ALA A 248 -14.29 19.35 1.47
CA ALA A 248 -14.68 20.58 2.15
C ALA A 248 -13.94 20.73 3.50
N LEU A 249 -13.91 19.70 4.34
CA LEU A 249 -13.19 19.70 5.61
C LEU A 249 -11.69 19.94 5.42
N ILE A 250 -11.07 19.24 4.46
CA ILE A 250 -9.64 19.38 4.14
C ILE A 250 -9.34 20.81 3.67
N GLY A 251 -10.16 21.33 2.76
CA GLY A 251 -10.01 22.69 2.25
C GLY A 251 -10.13 23.74 3.33
N LYS A 252 -11.16 23.59 4.19
CA LYS A 252 -11.42 24.46 5.33
C LYS A 252 -10.24 24.47 6.32
N ALA A 253 -9.72 23.29 6.69
CA ALA A 253 -8.57 23.14 7.57
C ALA A 253 -7.31 23.81 6.98
N LYS A 254 -7.03 23.58 5.67
CA LYS A 254 -5.88 24.17 4.99
C LYS A 254 -5.94 25.69 4.94
N THR A 255 -7.13 26.24 4.63
CA THR A 255 -7.30 27.71 4.59
C THR A 255 -7.08 28.31 5.99
N LYS A 256 -7.59 27.67 7.03
CA LYS A 256 -7.44 28.14 8.41
C LYS A 256 -6.01 27.97 8.94
N LYS A 257 -5.25 26.96 8.46
CA LYS A 257 -3.82 26.82 8.76
C LYS A 257 -3.02 28.04 8.32
N ILE A 258 -3.32 28.59 7.14
CA ILE A 258 -2.65 29.81 6.66
C ILE A 258 -2.86 30.98 7.63
N GLN A 259 -4.07 31.14 8.15
CA GLN A 259 -4.37 32.15 9.16
C GLN A 259 -3.60 31.91 10.46
N PHE A 260 -3.53 30.65 10.92
CA PHE A 260 -2.74 30.27 12.09
C PHE A 260 -1.24 30.58 11.89
N GLU A 261 -0.68 30.25 10.76
CA GLU A 261 0.74 30.53 10.46
C GLU A 261 1.05 32.05 10.45
N LEU A 262 0.09 32.86 10.00
CA LEU A 262 0.25 34.32 9.95
C LEU A 262 0.08 35.00 11.30
N PHE A 263 -0.92 34.59 12.10
CA PHE A 263 -1.35 35.29 13.31
C PHE A 263 -1.04 34.56 14.61
N GLN A 264 -0.69 33.27 14.55
CA GLN A 264 -0.30 32.43 15.69
C GLN A 264 -1.34 32.44 16.82
N LYS A 265 -2.64 32.50 16.48
CA LYS A 265 -3.73 32.43 17.45
C LYS A 265 -4.00 30.99 17.81
N GLU A 266 -4.02 30.68 19.11
CA GLU A 266 -4.29 29.33 19.61
C GLU A 266 -5.68 28.82 19.20
N GLU A 267 -6.69 29.71 19.11
CA GLU A 267 -8.04 29.36 18.63
C GLU A 267 -8.02 28.84 17.18
N ASP A 268 -7.20 29.45 16.32
CA ASP A 268 -7.04 29.01 14.93
C ASP A 268 -6.38 27.63 14.85
N LEU A 269 -5.39 27.37 15.71
CA LEU A 269 -4.74 26.09 15.84
C LEU A 269 -5.73 24.99 16.25
N LEU A 270 -6.46 25.20 17.33
CA LEU A 270 -7.43 24.24 17.84
C LEU A 270 -8.46 23.91 16.75
N TYR A 271 -8.95 24.92 16.07
CA TYR A 271 -9.90 24.76 14.98
C TYR A 271 -9.34 23.90 13.82
N VAL A 272 -8.10 24.16 13.37
CA VAL A 272 -7.43 23.38 12.32
C VAL A 272 -7.32 21.92 12.74
N LEU A 273 -6.90 21.67 13.99
CA LEU A 273 -6.71 20.32 14.53
C LEU A 273 -8.04 19.58 14.65
N GLU A 274 -9.08 20.20 15.19
CA GLU A 274 -10.42 19.62 15.32
C GLU A 274 -11.01 19.25 13.96
N THR A 275 -10.90 20.16 12.97
CA THR A 275 -11.39 19.91 11.61
C THR A 275 -10.61 18.77 10.93
N SER A 276 -9.29 18.72 11.15
CA SER A 276 -8.43 17.66 10.62
C SER A 276 -8.76 16.31 11.25
N MET A 277 -8.96 16.27 12.57
CA MET A 277 -9.33 15.04 13.28
C MET A 277 -10.71 14.56 12.88
N LEU A 278 -11.67 15.47 12.65
CA LEU A 278 -12.99 15.11 12.13
C LEU A 278 -12.86 14.45 10.74
N ALA A 279 -12.03 15.00 9.85
CA ALA A 279 -11.78 14.42 8.54
C ALA A 279 -11.13 13.04 8.66
N ILE A 280 -10.10 12.87 9.48
CA ILE A 280 -9.43 11.59 9.72
C ILE A 280 -10.42 10.55 10.27
N ASN A 281 -11.19 10.90 11.31
CA ASN A 281 -12.15 9.98 11.93
C ASN A 281 -13.29 9.60 10.98
N THR A 282 -13.75 10.53 10.14
CA THR A 282 -14.73 10.24 9.10
C THR A 282 -14.17 9.23 8.08
N ALA A 283 -12.95 9.43 7.61
CA ALA A 283 -12.30 8.52 6.67
C ALA A 283 -12.04 7.13 7.31
N LYS A 284 -11.64 7.09 8.59
CA LYS A 284 -11.46 5.83 9.34
C LYS A 284 -12.78 5.05 9.43
N LYS A 285 -13.88 5.73 9.79
CA LYS A 285 -15.21 5.10 9.85
C LYS A 285 -15.62 4.50 8.50
N LEU A 286 -15.41 5.24 7.41
CA LEU A 286 -15.71 4.73 6.07
C LEU A 286 -14.83 3.54 5.67
N LEU A 287 -13.58 3.57 6.07
CA LEU A 287 -12.67 2.45 5.84
C LEU A 287 -13.11 1.20 6.61
N ASP A 288 -13.64 1.36 7.82
CA ASP A 288 -14.21 0.26 8.62
C ASP A 288 -15.51 -0.29 8.01
N ASP A 289 -16.35 0.56 7.41
CA ASP A 289 -17.64 0.18 6.83
C ASP A 289 -17.48 -0.43 5.40
N GLU A 290 -16.42 -0.09 4.66
CA GLU A 290 -16.25 -0.44 3.24
C GLU A 290 -15.14 -1.47 2.95
N HIS A 291 -14.96 -2.44 3.75
CA HIS A 291 -13.85 -3.41 3.82
C HIS A 291 -13.40 -4.07 2.51
N LEU A 292 -13.39 -3.57 1.33
CA LEU A 292 -12.73 -4.22 0.17
C LEU A 292 -13.19 -3.67 -1.21
N THR A 293 -13.45 -2.40 -1.33
CA THR A 293 -13.74 -1.80 -2.63
C THR A 293 -12.52 -1.07 -3.19
N VAL A 294 -12.58 -0.70 -4.46
CA VAL A 294 -11.62 0.20 -5.13
C VAL A 294 -11.43 1.52 -4.34
N GLU A 295 -12.39 1.90 -3.51
CA GLU A 295 -12.38 3.08 -2.65
C GLU A 295 -11.44 2.94 -1.43
N PHE A 296 -11.10 1.71 -0.99
CA PHE A 296 -10.23 1.47 0.16
C PHE A 296 -8.90 2.24 0.06
N GLY A 297 -8.19 2.11 -1.07
CA GLY A 297 -6.94 2.83 -1.29
C GLY A 297 -7.11 4.36 -1.32
N ASN A 298 -8.29 4.87 -1.69
CA ASN A 298 -8.59 6.29 -1.68
C ASN A 298 -8.80 6.82 -0.25
N TRP A 299 -9.49 6.06 0.61
CA TRP A 299 -9.68 6.45 2.01
C TRP A 299 -8.39 6.34 2.82
N ALA A 300 -7.62 5.27 2.67
CA ALA A 300 -6.30 5.12 3.29
C ALA A 300 -5.37 6.29 2.91
N LYS A 301 -5.36 6.67 1.64
CA LYS A 301 -4.61 7.85 1.18
C LYS A 301 -5.09 9.14 1.85
N LYS A 302 -6.40 9.36 1.97
CA LYS A 302 -6.94 10.57 2.62
C LYS A 302 -6.57 10.62 4.10
N ILE A 303 -6.63 9.49 4.81
CA ILE A 303 -6.17 9.39 6.20
C ILE A 303 -4.69 9.79 6.27
N SER A 304 -3.83 9.20 5.44
CA SER A 304 -2.40 9.50 5.40
C SER A 304 -2.13 10.97 5.11
N ASP A 305 -2.75 11.53 4.07
CA ASP A 305 -2.55 12.92 3.66
C ASP A 305 -3.00 13.90 4.77
N MET A 306 -4.13 13.62 5.43
CA MET A 306 -4.62 14.46 6.53
C MET A 306 -3.81 14.30 7.81
N SER A 307 -3.35 13.10 8.12
CA SER A 307 -2.47 12.87 9.27
C SER A 307 -1.13 13.58 9.10
N LYS A 308 -0.55 13.55 7.90
CA LYS A 308 0.67 14.31 7.57
C LYS A 308 0.45 15.82 7.65
N PHE A 309 -0.69 16.31 7.17
CA PHE A 309 -1.07 17.72 7.30
C PHE A 309 -1.20 18.13 8.78
N ALA A 310 -1.94 17.37 9.58
CA ALA A 310 -2.10 17.66 11.00
C ALA A 310 -0.78 17.51 11.78
N PHE A 311 0.08 16.57 11.40
CA PHE A 311 1.44 16.44 11.93
C PHE A 311 2.26 17.71 11.74
N GLU A 312 2.26 18.30 10.53
CA GLU A 312 2.94 19.58 10.27
C GLU A 312 2.39 20.72 11.15
N VAL A 313 1.05 20.74 11.33
CA VAL A 313 0.41 21.75 12.17
C VAL A 313 0.82 21.57 13.64
N TYR A 314 0.87 20.35 14.15
CA TYR A 314 1.34 20.05 15.51
C TYR A 314 2.81 20.44 15.73
N LEU A 315 3.68 20.17 14.74
CA LEU A 315 5.10 20.56 14.85
C LEU A 315 5.27 22.08 14.86
N PHE A 316 4.51 22.79 14.01
CA PHE A 316 4.50 24.26 14.03
C PHE A 316 3.97 24.78 15.36
N ALA A 317 2.90 24.20 15.88
CA ALA A 317 2.36 24.52 17.18
C ALA A 317 3.36 24.31 18.34
N ASP A 318 4.10 23.21 18.33
CA ASP A 318 5.15 22.94 19.33
C ASP A 318 6.26 24.02 19.31
N SER A 319 6.56 24.56 18.12
CA SER A 319 7.53 25.66 18.01
C SER A 319 7.03 27.00 18.55
N VAL A 320 5.72 27.26 18.46
CA VAL A 320 5.07 28.50 18.92
C VAL A 320 4.66 28.41 20.40
N PHE A 321 4.16 27.25 20.82
CA PHE A 321 3.66 26.97 22.18
C PHE A 321 4.39 25.77 22.80
N PRO A 322 5.67 25.91 23.15
CA PRO A 322 6.47 24.78 23.63
C PRO A 322 5.95 24.25 24.98
N GLY A 323 6.03 22.92 25.15
CA GLY A 323 5.64 22.28 26.42
C GLY A 323 4.15 21.92 26.55
N GLN A 324 3.34 22.15 25.53
CA GLN A 324 1.90 21.81 25.51
C GLN A 324 1.63 20.35 25.06
N GLY A 325 2.68 19.55 24.80
CA GLY A 325 2.55 18.17 24.36
C GLY A 325 2.16 17.99 22.90
N TYR A 326 2.27 19.04 22.07
CA TYR A 326 1.94 18.97 20.65
C TYR A 326 2.87 18.02 19.89
N ARG A 327 4.12 17.92 20.29
CA ARG A 327 5.13 17.01 19.72
C ARG A 327 4.72 15.54 19.86
N ASP A 328 4.33 15.10 21.05
CA ASP A 328 3.90 13.71 21.27
C ASP A 328 2.62 13.41 20.50
N ARG A 329 1.70 14.37 20.42
CA ARG A 329 0.49 14.23 19.62
C ARG A 329 0.78 14.12 18.14
N ALA A 330 1.79 14.84 17.63
CA ALA A 330 2.23 14.74 16.25
C ALA A 330 2.69 13.32 15.92
N ILE A 331 3.54 12.73 16.76
CA ILE A 331 4.08 11.38 16.56
C ILE A 331 2.98 10.35 16.71
N SER A 332 2.18 10.42 17.76
CA SER A 332 1.04 9.52 17.94
C SER A 332 0.12 9.50 16.74
N LEU A 333 -0.15 10.67 16.13
CA LEU A 333 -1.01 10.78 14.95
C LEU A 333 -0.42 10.10 13.70
N ILE A 334 0.88 10.25 13.45
CA ILE A 334 1.55 9.58 12.33
C ILE A 334 1.53 8.06 12.53
N GLU A 335 1.86 7.62 13.72
CA GLU A 335 1.83 6.20 14.07
C GLU A 335 0.41 5.62 13.96
N ASP A 336 -0.61 6.32 14.47
CA ASP A 336 -2.01 5.93 14.32
C ASP A 336 -2.44 5.79 12.86
N SER A 337 -1.93 6.63 11.97
CA SER A 337 -2.23 6.54 10.55
C SER A 337 -1.64 5.31 9.88
N ARG A 338 -0.48 4.84 10.36
CA ARG A 338 0.20 3.63 9.89
C ARG A 338 -0.40 2.36 10.47
N LEU A 339 -0.74 2.42 11.76
CA LEU A 339 -1.31 1.30 12.51
C LEU A 339 -2.72 0.96 12.06
N TYR A 340 -3.50 1.96 11.65
CA TYR A 340 -4.90 1.72 11.30
C TYR A 340 -5.04 0.63 10.23
N ASN A 341 -4.12 0.62 9.28
CA ASN A 341 -4.10 -0.36 8.20
C ASN A 341 -3.46 -1.71 8.59
N CYS A 342 -2.56 -1.70 9.58
CA CYS A 342 -2.01 -2.91 10.20
C CYS A 342 -2.94 -3.51 11.27
N MET A 343 -3.72 -2.67 11.95
CA MET A 343 -4.48 -3.07 13.15
C MET A 343 -5.78 -3.80 12.85
N SER A 344 -6.37 -3.66 11.67
CA SER A 344 -7.52 -4.50 11.32
C SER A 344 -7.12 -5.98 11.36
N ASP A 345 -5.89 -6.27 10.95
CA ASP A 345 -5.34 -7.63 10.90
C ASP A 345 -4.68 -8.03 12.23
N MET A 346 -3.96 -7.11 12.91
CA MET A 346 -3.42 -7.37 14.26
C MET A 346 -4.50 -7.50 15.34
N ARG A 347 -5.66 -6.85 15.19
CA ARG A 347 -6.82 -7.08 16.08
C ARG A 347 -7.26 -8.53 16.03
N LYS A 348 -7.19 -9.15 14.85
CA LYS A 348 -7.46 -10.57 14.65
C LYS A 348 -6.45 -11.41 15.46
N ASP A 349 -5.16 -11.15 15.31
CA ASP A 349 -4.08 -11.93 15.95
C ASP A 349 -4.06 -11.76 17.47
N LEU A 350 -4.33 -10.55 17.97
CA LEU A 350 -4.43 -10.31 19.42
C LEU A 350 -5.68 -10.95 20.03
N MET A 351 -6.79 -10.98 19.31
CA MET A 351 -7.98 -11.70 19.72
C MET A 351 -7.73 -13.22 19.75
N GLU A 352 -7.01 -13.75 18.74
CA GLU A 352 -6.70 -15.18 18.65
C GLU A 352 -5.66 -15.62 19.69
N SER A 353 -4.67 -14.82 20.02
CA SER A 353 -3.52 -15.22 20.85
C SER A 353 -3.70 -15.04 22.34
N SER A 354 -4.57 -14.16 22.82
CA SER A 354 -4.57 -13.72 24.21
C SER A 354 -5.83 -14.06 25.04
N ILE A 355 -6.95 -14.56 24.45
CA ILE A 355 -8.23 -14.48 25.15
C ILE A 355 -9.01 -15.79 25.20
N GLY A 356 -8.50 -16.88 24.66
CA GLY A 356 -9.24 -18.18 24.69
C GLY A 356 -10.58 -18.11 23.93
N LEU A 357 -10.58 -17.45 22.77
CA LEU A 357 -11.73 -17.47 21.86
C LEU A 357 -12.08 -18.92 21.47
N PRO A 358 -13.36 -19.24 21.28
CA PRO A 358 -13.76 -20.56 20.81
C PRO A 358 -13.09 -20.87 19.44
N ASP A 359 -12.39 -21.99 19.35
CA ASP A 359 -11.72 -22.46 18.12
C ASP A 359 -12.65 -22.47 16.90
N GLN A 360 -13.95 -22.63 17.11
CA GLN A 360 -14.95 -22.59 16.05
C GLN A 360 -15.10 -21.23 15.39
N LEU A 361 -15.01 -20.14 16.15
CA LEU A 361 -15.10 -18.77 15.62
C LEU A 361 -13.84 -18.40 14.84
N ILE A 362 -12.68 -18.82 15.33
CA ILE A 362 -11.39 -18.63 14.66
C ILE A 362 -11.37 -19.41 13.33
N SER A 363 -11.72 -20.69 13.36
CA SER A 363 -11.76 -21.52 12.15
C SER A 363 -12.77 -21.00 11.12
N ARG A 364 -13.92 -20.49 11.58
CA ARG A 364 -14.94 -19.87 10.71
C ARG A 364 -14.42 -18.59 10.08
N GLN A 365 -13.67 -17.76 10.85
CA GLN A 365 -13.05 -16.52 10.33
C GLN A 365 -12.07 -16.84 9.21
N ASN A 366 -11.14 -17.76 9.44
CA ASN A 366 -10.16 -18.21 8.46
C ASN A 366 -10.81 -18.75 7.18
N ALA A 367 -11.83 -19.58 7.33
CA ALA A 367 -12.58 -20.11 6.18
C ALA A 367 -13.30 -19.02 5.38
N LEU A 368 -13.82 -17.99 6.05
CA LEU A 368 -14.45 -16.83 5.39
C LEU A 368 -13.42 -15.98 4.65
N ASP A 369 -12.27 -15.74 5.24
CA ASP A 369 -11.19 -14.94 4.62
C ASP A 369 -10.67 -15.61 3.34
N VAL A 370 -10.45 -16.92 3.37
CA VAL A 370 -10.05 -17.70 2.18
C VAL A 370 -11.12 -17.63 1.09
N LYS A 371 -12.40 -17.83 1.45
CA LYS A 371 -13.50 -17.76 0.48
C LYS A 371 -13.66 -16.36 -0.13
N ILE A 372 -13.59 -15.32 0.69
CA ILE A 372 -13.67 -13.92 0.24
C ILE A 372 -12.55 -13.66 -0.78
N ALA A 373 -11.33 -14.03 -0.44
CA ALA A 373 -10.17 -13.81 -1.32
C ALA A 373 -10.28 -14.62 -2.63
N SER A 374 -10.70 -15.88 -2.57
CA SER A 374 -10.89 -16.70 -3.78
C SER A 374 -12.01 -16.17 -4.66
N THR A 375 -13.17 -15.79 -4.10
CA THR A 375 -14.29 -15.23 -4.84
C THR A 375 -13.90 -13.91 -5.50
N GLN A 376 -13.14 -13.05 -4.79
CA GLN A 376 -12.61 -11.80 -5.32
C GLN A 376 -11.66 -12.02 -6.50
N ASN A 377 -10.74 -12.99 -6.38
CA ASN A 377 -9.82 -13.33 -7.47
C ASN A 377 -10.56 -13.85 -8.70
N THR A 378 -11.52 -14.77 -8.51
CA THR A 378 -12.35 -15.28 -9.62
C THR A 378 -13.11 -14.15 -10.29
N LEU A 379 -13.67 -13.22 -9.51
CA LEU A 379 -14.36 -12.05 -10.03
C LEU A 379 -13.43 -11.14 -10.85
N LEU A 380 -12.21 -10.87 -10.36
CA LEU A 380 -11.20 -10.09 -11.08
C LEU A 380 -10.76 -10.79 -12.38
N GLU A 381 -10.52 -12.10 -12.34
CA GLU A 381 -10.16 -12.88 -13.53
C GLU A 381 -11.27 -12.87 -14.60
N LEU A 382 -12.53 -12.99 -14.20
CA LEU A 382 -13.67 -12.91 -15.12
C LEU A 382 -13.84 -11.51 -15.71
N LEU A 383 -13.58 -10.47 -14.92
CA LEU A 383 -13.61 -9.08 -15.39
C LEU A 383 -12.41 -8.73 -16.31
N GLU A 384 -11.27 -9.43 -16.17
CA GLU A 384 -10.11 -9.27 -17.04
C GLU A 384 -10.20 -10.12 -18.34
N LYS A 385 -10.79 -11.32 -18.28
CA LYS A 385 -11.08 -12.16 -19.44
C LYS A 385 -12.23 -11.57 -20.22
N GLN A 386 -11.92 -10.84 -21.26
CA GLN A 386 -12.83 -10.09 -22.14
C GLN A 386 -13.82 -10.95 -22.96
N ASP A 387 -13.86 -12.23 -22.77
CA ASP A 387 -14.98 -13.05 -23.21
C ASP A 387 -16.16 -12.71 -22.31
N LEU A 388 -17.20 -12.17 -22.92
CA LEU A 388 -18.52 -11.86 -22.34
C LEU A 388 -19.13 -13.12 -21.68
N ALA A 389 -18.37 -13.75 -20.82
CA ALA A 389 -18.80 -14.81 -19.94
C ALA A 389 -19.91 -14.22 -19.09
N GLN A 390 -21.09 -14.56 -19.51
CA GLN A 390 -22.38 -14.43 -18.90
C GLN A 390 -22.46 -13.45 -17.73
N PRO A 391 -23.06 -12.26 -17.94
CA PRO A 391 -23.33 -11.29 -16.87
C PRO A 391 -23.89 -11.91 -15.60
N VAL A 392 -24.59 -13.05 -15.74
CA VAL A 392 -25.17 -13.82 -14.63
C VAL A 392 -24.10 -14.39 -13.69
N GLU A 393 -22.95 -14.83 -14.19
CA GLU A 393 -21.89 -15.42 -13.38
C GLU A 393 -21.15 -14.33 -12.56
N VAL A 394 -20.88 -13.19 -13.16
CA VAL A 394 -20.30 -12.02 -12.48
C VAL A 394 -21.23 -11.51 -11.37
N ILE A 395 -22.54 -11.43 -11.64
CA ILE A 395 -23.53 -11.02 -10.63
C ILE A 395 -23.60 -12.03 -9.49
N ALA A 396 -23.60 -13.33 -9.82
CA ALA A 396 -23.65 -14.39 -8.80
C ALA A 396 -22.43 -14.29 -7.87
N LEU A 397 -21.23 -14.13 -8.41
CA LEU A 397 -20.01 -13.96 -7.64
C LEU A 397 -19.99 -12.66 -6.81
N GLN A 398 -20.52 -11.54 -7.34
CA GLN A 398 -20.65 -10.31 -6.58
C GLN A 398 -21.65 -10.42 -5.43
N HIS A 399 -22.75 -11.19 -5.61
CA HIS A 399 -23.68 -11.49 -4.53
C HIS A 399 -23.02 -12.37 -3.48
N GLU A 400 -22.35 -13.44 -3.92
CA GLU A 400 -21.61 -14.34 -3.03
C GLU A 400 -20.54 -13.57 -2.23
N PHE A 401 -19.77 -12.72 -2.87
CA PHE A 401 -18.77 -11.88 -2.21
C PHE A 401 -19.37 -10.98 -1.11
N ARG A 402 -20.49 -10.29 -1.39
CA ARG A 402 -21.19 -9.47 -0.40
C ARG A 402 -21.75 -10.29 0.76
N ASP A 403 -22.28 -11.46 0.49
CA ASP A 403 -22.82 -12.36 1.52
C ASP A 403 -21.69 -12.90 2.42
N LEU A 404 -20.54 -13.23 1.85
CA LEU A 404 -19.36 -13.66 2.60
C LEU A 404 -18.82 -12.52 3.49
N GLN A 405 -18.78 -11.30 2.99
CA GLN A 405 -18.40 -10.14 3.79
C GLN A 405 -19.33 -9.91 4.97
N LYS A 406 -20.65 -10.02 4.74
CA LYS A 406 -21.65 -9.91 5.81
C LYS A 406 -21.49 -11.00 6.87
N GLN A 407 -21.19 -12.24 6.46
CA GLN A 407 -20.90 -13.35 7.36
C GLN A 407 -19.62 -13.10 8.16
N LYS A 408 -18.57 -12.55 7.53
CA LYS A 408 -17.32 -12.16 8.22
C LYS A 408 -17.59 -11.11 9.29
N GLN A 409 -18.36 -10.08 8.98
CA GLN A 409 -18.70 -9.02 9.93
C GLN A 409 -19.52 -9.54 11.11
N GLN A 410 -20.45 -10.47 10.84
CA GLN A 410 -21.22 -11.13 11.89
C GLN A 410 -20.31 -11.99 12.78
N ASN A 411 -19.40 -12.78 12.20
CA ASN A 411 -18.45 -13.59 12.95
C ASN A 411 -17.52 -12.74 13.82
N LEU A 412 -17.02 -11.60 13.30
CA LEU A 412 -16.23 -10.65 14.09
C LEU A 412 -17.03 -10.08 15.27
N SER A 413 -18.31 -9.76 15.07
CA SER A 413 -19.20 -9.30 16.15
C SER A 413 -19.41 -10.38 17.22
N GLU A 414 -19.56 -11.65 16.81
CA GLU A 414 -19.66 -12.80 17.72
C GLU A 414 -18.34 -13.02 18.48
N MET A 415 -17.19 -12.87 17.83
CA MET A 415 -15.86 -12.92 18.47
C MET A 415 -15.71 -11.81 19.50
N MET A 416 -16.07 -10.56 19.16
CA MET A 416 -16.05 -9.44 20.10
C MET A 416 -16.97 -9.64 21.31
N ALA A 417 -18.16 -10.19 21.09
CA ALA A 417 -19.12 -10.49 22.16
C ALA A 417 -18.65 -11.61 23.09
N SER A 418 -17.81 -12.52 22.57
CA SER A 418 -17.28 -13.66 23.32
C SER A 418 -16.06 -13.31 24.19
N CYS A 419 -15.54 -12.07 24.07
CA CYS A 419 -14.43 -11.57 24.87
C CYS A 419 -14.93 -10.96 26.17
N PRO A 420 -14.86 -11.62 27.35
CA PRO A 420 -15.34 -11.04 28.60
C PRO A 420 -14.35 -9.98 29.09
N GLY A 421 -14.75 -8.71 28.98
CA GLY A 421 -14.19 -7.66 29.80
C GLY A 421 -12.97 -6.91 29.29
N ASN A 422 -12.51 -7.13 28.07
CA ASN A 422 -11.48 -6.25 27.49
C ASN A 422 -12.15 -5.15 26.68
N LYS A 423 -12.09 -3.93 27.21
CA LYS A 423 -12.05 -2.74 26.36
C LYS A 423 -11.00 -3.03 25.26
N PRO A 424 -11.23 -2.58 24.02
CA PRO A 424 -10.16 -2.55 23.04
C PRO A 424 -8.93 -2.03 23.76
N ILE A 425 -7.79 -2.72 23.63
CA ILE A 425 -6.54 -2.29 24.25
C ILE A 425 -6.48 -0.81 24.02
N ALA A 426 -6.60 -0.03 25.08
CA ALA A 426 -6.52 1.41 25.00
C ALA A 426 -5.25 1.64 24.19
N GLN A 427 -5.39 2.27 23.04
CA GLN A 427 -4.26 2.66 22.21
C GLN A 427 -3.33 3.34 23.21
N ASN A 428 -2.28 2.67 23.61
CA ASN A 428 -1.24 3.30 24.39
C ASN A 428 -0.74 4.37 23.45
N ASP A 429 -1.04 5.62 23.75
CA ASP A 429 -0.59 6.75 22.96
C ASP A 429 0.92 6.59 22.78
N ILE A 430 1.33 6.24 21.56
CA ILE A 430 2.74 6.07 21.24
C ILE A 430 3.39 7.42 21.49
N SER A 431 4.32 7.47 22.43
CA SER A 431 5.00 8.69 22.80
C SER A 431 6.50 8.56 22.58
N VAL A 432 7.18 9.69 22.41
CA VAL A 432 8.64 9.75 22.35
C VAL A 432 9.26 9.00 23.52
N ASN A 433 8.72 9.19 24.70
CA ASN A 433 9.23 8.60 25.93
C ASN A 433 9.19 7.05 25.93
N LEU A 434 8.11 6.47 25.40
CA LEU A 434 8.00 5.01 25.28
C LEU A 434 9.00 4.44 24.28
N ILE A 435 9.20 5.12 23.15
CA ILE A 435 10.22 4.73 22.16
C ILE A 435 11.61 4.84 22.80
N GLN A 436 11.93 5.95 23.48
CA GLN A 436 13.22 6.14 24.13
C GLN A 436 13.55 5.04 25.16
N GLN A 437 12.55 4.63 25.95
CA GLN A 437 12.72 3.56 26.93
C GLN A 437 12.99 2.18 26.32
N SER A 438 12.64 1.97 25.07
CA SER A 438 12.85 0.72 24.35
C SER A 438 14.20 0.67 23.62
N LEU A 439 14.94 1.80 23.55
CA LEU A 439 16.20 1.91 22.85
C LEU A 439 17.40 1.77 23.82
N ASP A 440 18.46 1.10 23.34
CA ASP A 440 19.76 1.18 24.00
C ASP A 440 20.50 2.47 23.59
N SER A 441 21.58 2.80 24.34
CA SER A 441 22.38 4.02 24.10
C SER A 441 23.09 4.07 22.74
N ASN A 442 23.22 2.94 22.06
CA ASN A 442 23.92 2.81 20.77
C ASN A 442 22.97 2.76 19.59
N THR A 443 21.66 2.90 19.82
CA THR A 443 20.61 2.78 18.81
C THR A 443 19.95 4.13 18.52
N THR A 444 19.75 4.43 17.24
CA THR A 444 18.91 5.54 16.76
C THR A 444 17.69 4.97 16.04
N PHE A 445 16.52 5.40 16.46
CA PHE A 445 15.27 5.19 15.73
C PHE A 445 15.06 6.37 14.79
N ILE A 446 14.82 6.08 13.51
CA ILE A 446 14.63 7.08 12.44
C ILE A 446 13.32 6.76 11.74
N GLU A 447 12.34 7.64 11.88
CA GLU A 447 11.09 7.53 11.15
C GLU A 447 11.00 8.62 10.10
N PHE A 448 10.86 8.22 8.85
CA PHE A 448 10.63 9.15 7.75
C PHE A 448 9.14 9.39 7.54
N VAL A 449 8.78 10.65 7.29
CA VAL A 449 7.43 11.05 6.89
C VAL A 449 7.53 11.81 5.57
N GLN A 450 7.01 11.23 4.50
CA GLN A 450 7.08 11.80 3.17
C GLN A 450 5.87 12.71 2.91
N GLY A 451 6.08 14.02 2.88
CA GLY A 451 5.11 15.00 2.41
C GLY A 451 5.14 15.17 0.88
N HIS A 452 4.44 16.18 0.38
CA HIS A 452 4.40 16.48 -1.07
C HIS A 452 5.66 17.21 -1.55
N SER A 453 6.14 18.15 -0.77
CA SER A 453 7.33 18.99 -1.07
C SER A 453 8.39 18.91 0.02
N GLU A 454 8.15 18.20 1.08
CA GLU A 454 9.05 18.04 2.21
C GLU A 454 9.18 16.58 2.63
N VAL A 455 10.32 16.31 3.28
CA VAL A 455 10.56 15.06 4.02
C VAL A 455 10.89 15.42 5.45
N PHE A 456 10.22 14.79 6.39
CA PHE A 456 10.56 14.87 7.79
C PHE A 456 11.30 13.62 8.22
N ALA A 457 12.35 13.78 9.01
CA ALA A 457 13.00 12.71 9.73
C ALA A 457 12.77 12.91 11.24
N ILE A 458 12.03 11.99 11.84
CA ILE A 458 11.83 11.92 13.29
C ILE A 458 12.97 11.06 13.83
N LEU A 459 13.82 11.67 14.65
CA LEU A 459 15.03 11.06 15.20
C LEU A 459 14.86 10.87 16.70
N ILE A 460 14.96 9.64 17.17
CA ILE A 460 14.82 9.30 18.59
C ILE A 460 16.00 8.43 19.00
N SER A 461 16.65 8.81 20.09
CA SER A 461 17.62 7.97 20.81
C SER A 461 17.19 7.82 22.26
N ALA A 462 17.85 7.00 23.05
CA ALA A 462 17.51 6.80 24.45
C ALA A 462 17.46 8.12 25.26
N ASP A 463 18.20 9.14 24.86
CA ASP A 463 18.45 10.38 25.59
C ASP A 463 18.11 11.66 24.83
N ASP A 464 17.80 11.58 23.53
CA ASP A 464 17.56 12.76 22.70
C ASP A 464 16.42 12.54 21.68
N PHE A 465 15.83 13.63 21.22
CA PHE A 465 14.76 13.68 20.24
C PHE A 465 14.92 14.90 19.33
N LYS A 466 14.79 14.68 18.01
CA LYS A 466 14.84 15.77 17.04
C LYS A 466 13.94 15.46 15.85
N VAL A 467 13.26 16.47 15.31
CA VAL A 467 12.62 16.39 13.99
C VAL A 467 13.37 17.28 13.03
N VAL A 468 13.82 16.71 11.93
CA VAL A 468 14.52 17.41 10.87
C VAL A 468 13.64 17.50 9.64
N LYS A 469 13.38 18.72 9.14
CA LYS A 469 12.63 18.98 7.92
C LYS A 469 13.59 19.24 6.76
N LYS A 470 13.45 18.53 5.65
CA LYS A 470 14.19 18.73 4.40
C LYS A 470 13.24 19.08 3.27
N GLN A 471 13.62 20.05 2.44
CA GLN A 471 12.87 20.38 1.23
C GLN A 471 13.19 19.36 0.12
N ALA A 472 12.18 18.62 -0.33
CA ALA A 472 12.33 17.63 -1.39
C ALA A 472 10.98 17.35 -2.06
N HIS A 473 10.85 17.76 -3.30
CA HIS A 473 9.63 17.56 -4.07
C HIS A 473 9.49 16.08 -4.47
N TYR A 474 8.28 15.53 -4.35
CA TYR A 474 7.98 14.11 -4.63
C TYR A 474 8.53 13.62 -5.99
N MET A 475 8.39 14.41 -7.06
CA MET A 475 8.88 14.02 -8.40
C MET A 475 10.40 13.85 -8.43
N ALA A 476 11.15 14.75 -7.79
CA ALA A 476 12.62 14.65 -7.71
C ALA A 476 13.04 13.46 -6.85
N LEU A 477 12.33 13.20 -5.74
CA LEU A 477 12.55 12.00 -4.92
C LEU A 477 12.31 10.73 -5.71
N ASN A 478 11.21 10.68 -6.45
CA ASN A 478 10.85 9.52 -7.27
C ASN A 478 11.88 9.26 -8.38
N GLU A 479 12.44 10.31 -8.98
CA GLU A 479 13.53 10.19 -9.95
C GLU A 479 14.80 9.61 -9.30
N LEU A 480 15.19 10.11 -8.13
CA LEU A 480 16.37 9.60 -7.40
C LEU A 480 16.20 8.12 -6.97
N VAL A 481 15.07 7.77 -6.38
CA VAL A 481 14.82 6.40 -5.92
C VAL A 481 14.73 5.45 -7.11
N ASN A 482 14.02 5.81 -8.18
CA ASN A 482 13.95 5.00 -9.40
C ASN A 482 15.31 4.90 -10.10
N GLY A 483 16.08 5.98 -10.13
CA GLY A 483 17.43 6.00 -10.67
C GLY A 483 18.35 5.03 -9.91
N LEU A 484 18.34 5.09 -8.58
CA LEU A 484 19.08 4.13 -7.74
C LEU A 484 18.61 2.70 -7.97
N TYR A 485 17.30 2.46 -7.91
CA TYR A 485 16.71 1.14 -8.06
C TYR A 485 16.99 0.53 -9.44
N SER A 486 16.94 1.32 -10.52
CA SER A 486 17.29 0.85 -11.87
C SER A 486 18.77 0.50 -12.02
N SER A 487 19.64 1.18 -11.26
CA SER A 487 21.09 0.92 -11.30
C SER A 487 21.50 -0.39 -10.61
N VAL A 488 20.65 -0.94 -9.75
CA VAL A 488 20.93 -2.17 -8.99
C VAL A 488 20.10 -3.38 -9.44
N LYS A 489 19.37 -3.27 -10.55
CA LYS A 489 18.62 -4.38 -11.16
C LYS A 489 19.48 -5.20 -12.10
N PHE A 490 19.02 -6.42 -12.39
CA PHE A 490 19.66 -7.34 -13.32
C PHE A 490 19.86 -6.73 -14.72
N GLU A 491 18.91 -5.96 -15.21
CA GLU A 491 19.00 -5.27 -16.51
C GLU A 491 20.19 -4.30 -16.58
N ALA A 492 20.60 -3.74 -15.44
CA ALA A 492 21.77 -2.87 -15.37
C ALA A 492 23.10 -3.64 -15.61
N LEU A 493 23.16 -4.92 -15.22
CA LEU A 493 24.33 -5.77 -15.44
C LEU A 493 24.49 -6.25 -16.88
N ILE A 494 23.38 -6.36 -17.62
CA ILE A 494 23.38 -6.89 -18.99
C ILE A 494 23.62 -5.78 -20.03
N ASN A 495 23.25 -4.54 -19.71
CA ASN A 495 23.43 -3.39 -20.56
C ASN A 495 24.91 -2.97 -20.56
N HIS A 496 25.57 -3.01 -21.72
CA HIS A 496 27.01 -2.76 -21.92
C HIS A 496 27.48 -1.31 -21.63
N ASP A 497 26.70 -0.47 -21.00
CA ASP A 497 27.08 0.89 -20.57
C ASP A 497 27.34 0.96 -19.06
N ASP A 498 28.38 0.21 -18.63
CA ASP A 498 28.80 0.15 -17.22
C ASP A 498 29.14 1.52 -16.63
N SER A 499 29.64 2.46 -17.44
CA SER A 499 30.06 3.80 -16.94
C SER A 499 28.84 4.67 -16.62
N SER A 500 27.79 4.62 -17.45
CA SER A 500 26.56 5.36 -17.23
C SER A 500 25.81 4.81 -16.00
N ASN A 501 25.71 3.50 -15.86
CA ASN A 501 25.10 2.84 -14.71
C ASN A 501 25.84 3.17 -13.42
N TYR A 502 27.18 3.10 -13.42
CA TYR A 502 28.01 3.44 -12.28
C TYR A 502 27.82 4.90 -11.88
N ALA A 503 27.86 5.83 -12.83
CA ALA A 503 27.63 7.24 -12.57
C ALA A 503 26.22 7.52 -12.02
N ASN A 504 25.19 6.86 -12.57
CA ASN A 504 23.82 6.99 -12.08
C ASN A 504 23.69 6.45 -10.66
N PHE A 505 24.27 5.28 -10.36
CA PHE A 505 24.32 4.71 -9.03
C PHE A 505 24.95 5.70 -8.03
N ILE A 506 26.15 6.20 -8.33
CA ILE A 506 26.87 7.14 -7.47
C ILE A 506 26.04 8.41 -7.21
N ASN A 507 25.47 9.00 -8.26
CA ASN A 507 24.74 10.26 -8.12
C ASN A 507 23.44 10.06 -7.32
N CYS A 508 22.66 9.05 -7.62
CA CYS A 508 21.40 8.81 -6.92
C CYS A 508 21.62 8.34 -5.48
N SER A 509 22.57 7.42 -5.26
CA SER A 509 22.91 6.88 -3.94
C SER A 509 23.43 7.98 -3.01
N PHE A 510 24.39 8.79 -3.48
CA PHE A 510 24.93 9.89 -2.68
C PHE A 510 23.89 10.98 -2.41
N ALA A 511 23.07 11.36 -3.42
CA ALA A 511 22.03 12.37 -3.24
C ALA A 511 20.97 11.91 -2.21
N LEU A 512 20.58 10.64 -2.24
CA LEU A 512 19.67 10.07 -1.25
C LEU A 512 20.33 10.01 0.14
N HIS A 513 21.61 9.65 0.23
CA HIS A 513 22.34 9.70 1.50
C HIS A 513 22.34 11.11 2.09
N GLU A 514 22.71 12.15 1.32
CA GLU A 514 22.72 13.53 1.79
C GLU A 514 21.33 14.02 2.22
N LEU A 515 20.29 13.59 1.49
CA LEU A 515 18.93 13.93 1.85
C LEU A 515 18.47 13.26 3.14
N LEU A 516 18.71 11.96 3.28
CA LEU A 516 18.13 11.14 4.36
C LEU A 516 19.01 11.10 5.62
N PHE A 517 20.32 11.31 5.48
CA PHE A 517 21.26 11.18 6.60
C PHE A 517 22.21 12.37 6.76
N GLY A 518 22.30 13.30 5.80
CA GLY A 518 23.21 14.44 5.85
C GLY A 518 22.81 15.55 6.80
N GLY A 519 23.77 16.41 7.18
CA GLY A 519 23.57 17.59 7.98
C GLY A 519 23.16 17.29 9.43
N ASP A 520 22.06 17.86 9.88
CA ASP A 520 21.55 17.69 11.25
C ASP A 520 21.26 16.24 11.63
N ILE A 521 20.89 15.40 10.65
CA ILE A 521 20.63 13.98 10.87
C ILE A 521 21.96 13.27 11.12
N GLU A 522 23.01 13.54 10.33
CA GLU A 522 24.34 13.00 10.53
C GLU A 522 24.90 13.34 11.93
N LEU A 523 24.71 14.59 12.37
CA LEU A 523 25.14 14.99 13.72
C LEU A 523 24.40 14.22 14.81
N PHE A 524 23.13 13.93 14.62
CA PHE A 524 22.33 13.20 15.60
C PHE A 524 22.71 11.72 15.69
N ILE A 525 22.97 11.06 14.56
CA ILE A 525 23.32 9.63 14.52
C ILE A 525 24.78 9.35 14.87
N LYS A 526 25.62 10.40 14.87
CA LYS A 526 27.05 10.27 15.09
C LYS A 526 27.38 9.64 16.45
N GLY A 527 28.23 8.61 16.43
CA GLY A 527 28.66 7.88 17.64
C GLY A 527 27.71 6.76 18.07
N ARG A 528 26.64 6.49 17.31
CA ARG A 528 25.78 5.32 17.45
C ARG A 528 26.04 4.37 16.28
N GLU A 529 25.85 3.09 16.49
CA GLU A 529 26.17 2.06 15.48
C GLU A 529 24.93 1.39 14.90
N LYS A 530 23.76 1.53 15.58
CA LYS A 530 22.52 0.86 15.17
C LYS A 530 21.49 1.87 14.70
N MET A 531 20.81 1.53 13.61
CA MET A 531 19.69 2.30 13.08
C MET A 531 18.46 1.41 12.91
N ILE A 532 17.38 1.84 13.51
CA ILE A 532 16.03 1.34 13.24
C ILE A 532 15.37 2.32 12.28
N ILE A 533 15.06 1.88 11.08
CA ILE A 533 14.47 2.75 10.06
C ILE A 533 13.01 2.38 9.83
N VAL A 534 12.13 3.37 9.95
CA VAL A 534 10.73 3.27 9.53
C VAL A 534 10.56 4.09 8.25
N PRO A 535 10.61 3.45 7.08
CA PRO A 535 10.45 4.16 5.80
C PRO A 535 9.00 4.55 5.55
N ASP A 536 8.78 5.61 4.78
CA ASP A 536 7.46 6.03 4.30
C ASP A 536 7.46 6.25 2.78
N GLY A 537 6.36 5.93 2.14
CA GLY A 537 6.18 6.13 0.71
C GLY A 537 7.25 5.44 -0.13
N ILE A 538 7.89 6.19 -1.01
CA ILE A 538 8.91 5.64 -1.92
C ILE A 538 10.20 5.19 -1.24
N PHE A 539 10.44 5.61 0.01
CA PHE A 539 11.65 5.20 0.74
C PHE A 539 11.65 3.70 1.10
N ASN A 540 10.49 3.02 1.01
CA ASN A 540 10.43 1.56 1.10
C ASN A 540 11.21 0.84 -0.01
N PHE A 541 11.57 1.53 -1.10
CA PHE A 541 12.37 0.97 -2.20
C PHE A 541 13.84 1.38 -2.14
N VAL A 542 14.29 2.01 -1.04
CA VAL A 542 15.68 2.42 -0.85
C VAL A 542 16.48 1.31 -0.18
N PRO A 543 17.52 0.78 -0.83
CA PRO A 543 18.47 -0.15 -0.19
C PRO A 543 19.43 0.64 0.70
N PHE A 544 19.02 0.92 1.94
CA PHE A 544 19.78 1.78 2.86
C PHE A 544 21.22 1.34 3.05
N ASP A 545 21.48 0.04 3.12
CA ASP A 545 22.81 -0.55 3.24
C ASP A 545 23.77 -0.11 2.12
N ALA A 546 23.24 0.09 0.90
CA ALA A 546 24.02 0.42 -0.29
C ALA A 546 24.14 1.92 -0.56
N LEU A 547 23.61 2.78 0.29
CA LEU A 547 23.82 4.21 0.15
C LEU A 547 25.29 4.56 0.39
N ILE A 548 25.88 5.34 -0.53
CA ILE A 548 27.26 5.76 -0.40
C ILE A 548 27.39 7.03 0.44
N THR A 549 28.31 7.01 1.40
CA THR A 549 28.53 8.14 2.31
C THR A 549 29.51 9.16 1.76
N GLN A 550 30.29 8.77 0.75
CA GLN A 550 31.28 9.64 0.10
C GLN A 550 31.35 9.35 -1.39
N LYS A 551 31.44 10.41 -2.21
CA LYS A 551 31.68 10.22 -3.63
C LYS A 551 33.10 9.69 -3.88
N PRO A 552 33.28 8.72 -4.79
CA PRO A 552 34.60 8.21 -5.13
C PRO A 552 35.45 9.31 -5.80
N ILE A 553 36.77 9.22 -5.57
CA ILE A 553 37.74 10.08 -6.23
C ILE A 553 38.21 9.36 -7.51
N GLY A 554 37.99 9.93 -8.68
CA GLY A 554 38.35 9.37 -9.98
C GLY A 554 37.13 8.78 -10.73
N ASN A 555 37.40 8.25 -11.93
CA ASN A 555 36.35 7.75 -12.83
C ASN A 555 36.39 6.23 -12.99
N ASP A 556 37.19 5.53 -12.23
CA ASP A 556 37.31 4.06 -12.33
C ASP A 556 36.07 3.39 -11.76
N ILE A 557 35.48 2.47 -12.52
CA ILE A 557 34.33 1.68 -12.10
C ILE A 557 34.82 0.65 -11.08
N ASN A 558 34.57 0.90 -9.81
CA ASN A 558 34.93 0.00 -8.74
C ASN A 558 33.95 0.07 -7.57
N TYR A 559 32.95 -0.80 -7.60
CA TYR A 559 31.93 -0.89 -6.55
C TYR A 559 32.51 -1.38 -5.21
N LYS A 560 33.60 -2.16 -5.23
CA LYS A 560 34.25 -2.69 -4.01
C LYS A 560 34.89 -1.60 -3.15
N ASN A 561 35.36 -0.52 -3.77
CA ASN A 561 36.03 0.57 -3.07
C ASN A 561 35.09 1.68 -2.62
N LEU A 562 33.80 1.56 -2.86
CA LEU A 562 32.83 2.56 -2.41
C LEU A 562 32.61 2.47 -0.90
N ARG A 563 32.42 3.64 -0.28
CA ARG A 563 32.10 3.72 1.14
C ARG A 563 30.58 3.65 1.33
N TYR A 564 30.09 2.47 1.64
CA TYR A 564 28.66 2.22 1.87
C TYR A 564 28.25 2.47 3.32
N LEU A 565 26.99 2.83 3.55
CA LEU A 565 26.41 3.07 4.88
C LEU A 565 26.52 1.83 5.80
N ILE A 566 26.42 0.61 5.25
CA ILE A 566 26.57 -0.65 5.98
C ILE A 566 27.92 -0.79 6.69
N TYR A 567 28.98 -0.08 6.25
CA TYR A 567 30.28 -0.11 6.94
C TYR A 567 30.21 0.55 8.30
N ASP A 568 29.35 1.57 8.44
CA ASP A 568 29.28 2.38 9.65
C ASP A 568 28.15 1.95 10.56
N TYR A 569 27.01 1.45 9.99
CA TYR A 569 25.80 1.19 10.72
C TYR A 569 25.25 -0.21 10.51
N GLN A 570 24.64 -0.73 11.57
CA GLN A 570 23.80 -1.93 11.61
C GLN A 570 22.36 -1.49 11.41
N ILE A 571 21.73 -1.91 10.31
CA ILE A 571 20.44 -1.37 9.88
C ILE A 571 19.39 -2.47 9.82
N HIS A 572 18.22 -2.21 10.41
CA HIS A 572 17.01 -2.98 10.14
C HIS A 572 15.80 -2.05 10.00
N GLN A 573 14.73 -2.57 9.43
CA GLN A 573 13.53 -1.79 9.14
C GLN A 573 12.36 -2.26 9.99
N LEU A 574 11.43 -1.32 10.26
CA LEU A 574 10.14 -1.59 10.86
C LEU A 574 9.04 -0.95 10.00
N TYR A 575 7.83 -1.45 10.11
CA TYR A 575 6.65 -0.82 9.49
C TYR A 575 6.13 0.38 10.27
N SER A 576 6.35 0.40 11.61
CA SER A 576 5.91 1.46 12.52
C SER A 576 6.66 1.38 13.85
N ALA A 577 6.62 2.45 14.67
CA ALA A 577 7.16 2.43 16.03
C ALA A 577 6.40 1.46 16.95
N SER A 578 5.12 1.22 16.68
CA SER A 578 4.34 0.24 17.44
C SER A 578 4.92 -1.17 17.38
N GLN A 579 5.55 -1.53 16.25
CA GLN A 579 6.23 -2.81 16.10
C GLN A 579 7.42 -2.95 17.06
N LEU A 580 8.12 -1.85 17.38
CA LEU A 580 9.16 -1.83 18.39
C LEU A 580 8.61 -2.06 19.81
N LEU A 581 7.46 -1.45 20.10
CA LEU A 581 6.86 -1.47 21.46
C LEU A 581 6.08 -2.76 21.74
N ASN A 582 5.45 -3.36 20.74
CA ASN A 582 4.53 -4.49 20.84
C ASN A 582 5.11 -5.81 20.36
N GLN A 583 6.42 -6.03 20.49
CA GLN A 583 7.04 -7.27 20.05
C GLN A 583 6.53 -8.47 20.87
N PRO A 584 5.67 -9.33 20.30
CA PRO A 584 5.19 -10.51 21.01
C PRO A 584 6.36 -11.47 21.26
N TYR A 585 6.66 -11.70 22.52
CA TYR A 585 7.62 -12.75 22.89
C TYR A 585 6.88 -14.10 22.81
N ARG A 586 6.82 -14.67 21.61
CA ARG A 586 6.34 -16.04 21.46
C ARG A 586 7.51 -16.99 21.76
N MET A 587 7.42 -17.68 22.86
CA MET A 587 8.27 -18.84 23.09
C MET A 587 7.76 -19.98 22.20
N SER A 588 8.45 -20.25 21.10
CA SER A 588 8.19 -21.48 20.36
C SER A 588 8.52 -22.69 21.26
N ALA A 589 7.57 -23.61 21.38
CA ALA A 589 7.77 -24.83 22.16
C ALA A 589 8.80 -25.78 21.53
N SER A 590 9.16 -25.56 20.27
CA SER A 590 10.15 -26.36 19.52
C SER A 590 11.10 -25.43 18.79
N ASN A 591 12.37 -25.42 19.17
CA ASN A 591 13.41 -24.67 18.45
C ASN A 591 13.83 -25.43 17.19
N THR A 592 12.97 -25.40 16.17
CA THR A 592 13.14 -26.18 14.95
C THR A 592 13.30 -25.29 13.73
N TYR A 593 14.18 -25.68 12.84
CA TYR A 593 14.34 -25.11 11.51
C TYR A 593 13.57 -25.98 10.50
N ALA A 594 12.91 -25.34 9.55
CA ALA A 594 12.31 -25.97 8.37
C ALA A 594 12.74 -25.19 7.12
N GLY A 595 13.49 -25.85 6.24
CA GLY A 595 13.96 -25.30 4.97
C GLY A 595 13.28 -25.95 3.78
N PHE A 596 12.88 -25.14 2.78
CA PHE A 596 12.18 -25.57 1.59
C PHE A 596 12.97 -25.15 0.33
N ALA A 597 13.34 -26.12 -0.51
CA ALA A 597 14.05 -25.90 -1.76
C ALA A 597 13.41 -26.74 -2.86
N PRO A 598 12.37 -26.23 -3.55
CA PRO A 598 11.78 -26.93 -4.68
C PRO A 598 12.72 -26.96 -5.87
N VAL A 599 12.58 -27.98 -6.70
CA VAL A 599 13.26 -28.10 -7.99
C VAL A 599 12.25 -27.94 -9.10
N TYR A 600 12.60 -27.16 -10.12
CA TYR A 600 11.74 -26.82 -11.24
C TYR A 600 12.27 -27.50 -12.51
N ASP A 601 11.47 -28.38 -13.14
CA ASP A 601 11.82 -28.95 -14.42
C ASP A 601 11.41 -28.04 -15.60
N SER A 602 12.00 -28.27 -16.77
CA SER A 602 11.72 -27.48 -17.98
C SER A 602 10.25 -27.56 -18.46
N VAL A 603 9.53 -28.60 -18.06
CA VAL A 603 8.10 -28.79 -18.39
C VAL A 603 7.24 -27.94 -17.45
N GLN A 604 7.58 -27.90 -16.17
CA GLN A 604 6.91 -27.06 -15.16
C GLN A 604 7.04 -25.58 -15.49
N VAL A 605 8.24 -25.14 -15.87
CA VAL A 605 8.49 -23.77 -16.32
C VAL A 605 7.70 -23.45 -17.60
N ALA A 606 7.62 -24.38 -18.56
CA ALA A 606 6.87 -24.20 -19.81
C ALA A 606 5.34 -24.21 -19.59
N MET A 607 4.83 -24.91 -18.58
CA MET A 607 3.39 -24.91 -18.21
C MET A 607 2.98 -23.63 -17.51
N LEU A 608 3.84 -23.08 -16.65
CA LEU A 608 3.66 -21.76 -16.06
C LEU A 608 3.61 -20.67 -17.16
N ASP A 609 4.37 -20.84 -18.25
CA ASP A 609 4.41 -19.91 -19.38
C ASP A 609 3.14 -19.91 -20.25
N LYS A 610 2.30 -20.94 -20.16
CA LYS A 610 1.02 -21.04 -20.90
C LYS A 610 -0.17 -20.37 -20.21
N GLN A 611 -0.11 -20.16 -18.92
CA GLN A 611 -1.16 -19.49 -18.12
C GLN A 611 -0.78 -18.02 -17.90
N GLU A 612 -1.16 -17.10 -18.78
CA GLU A 612 -1.21 -15.62 -18.67
C GLU A 612 -0.20 -14.86 -17.77
N ILE A 613 0.71 -15.57 -17.10
CA ILE A 613 1.76 -15.02 -16.23
C ILE A 613 3.01 -14.62 -17.06
N ARG A 614 2.91 -14.69 -18.39
CA ARG A 614 4.00 -14.49 -19.36
C ARG A 614 4.96 -13.30 -19.18
N PRO A 615 4.52 -12.11 -18.67
CA PRO A 615 5.49 -11.02 -18.52
C PRO A 615 6.46 -11.22 -17.35
N TYR A 616 6.05 -12.00 -16.33
CA TYR A 616 6.78 -12.15 -15.06
C TYR A 616 7.66 -13.40 -15.01
N LEU A 617 7.39 -14.39 -15.88
CA LEU A 617 8.10 -15.68 -15.91
C LEU A 617 9.32 -15.70 -16.83
N ARG A 618 9.58 -14.62 -17.58
CA ARG A 618 10.79 -14.51 -18.41
C ARG A 618 12.02 -14.47 -17.52
N GLY A 619 12.63 -15.63 -17.29
CA GLY A 619 13.84 -15.75 -16.49
C GLY A 619 13.75 -16.73 -15.32
N LEU A 620 12.61 -17.36 -15.06
CA LEU A 620 12.52 -18.46 -14.11
C LEU A 620 13.25 -19.67 -14.71
N GLY A 621 14.50 -19.86 -14.28
CA GLY A 621 15.32 -21.01 -14.64
C GLY A 621 15.38 -22.02 -13.47
N GLU A 622 16.17 -23.07 -13.69
CA GLU A 622 16.56 -23.98 -12.61
C GLU A 622 17.36 -23.19 -11.55
N LEU A 623 16.97 -23.29 -10.29
CA LEU A 623 17.77 -22.79 -9.16
C LEU A 623 18.82 -23.86 -8.83
N LYS A 624 20.10 -23.53 -9.02
CA LYS A 624 21.19 -24.50 -8.87
C LYS A 624 21.76 -24.59 -7.46
N ALA A 625 21.60 -23.53 -6.68
CA ALA A 625 22.20 -23.40 -5.36
C ALA A 625 21.19 -23.52 -4.21
N ASN A 626 19.88 -23.39 -4.45
CA ASN A 626 18.84 -23.40 -3.43
C ASN A 626 18.83 -24.70 -2.59
N THR A 627 18.97 -25.85 -3.22
CA THR A 627 19.05 -27.15 -2.52
C THR A 627 20.26 -27.19 -1.59
N SER A 628 21.45 -26.83 -2.11
CA SER A 628 22.66 -26.81 -1.29
C SER A 628 22.64 -25.75 -0.18
N GLU A 629 21.94 -24.63 -0.38
CA GLU A 629 21.69 -23.61 0.62
C GLU A 629 20.91 -24.19 1.81
N VAL A 630 19.77 -24.82 1.51
CA VAL A 630 18.88 -25.41 2.53
C VAL A 630 19.54 -26.61 3.22
N GLU A 631 20.29 -27.44 2.51
CA GLU A 631 21.03 -28.59 3.07
C GLU A 631 22.09 -28.12 4.07
N LEU A 632 22.95 -27.16 3.69
CA LEU A 632 24.01 -26.62 4.56
C LEU A 632 23.42 -26.01 5.84
N VAL A 633 22.37 -25.22 5.71
CA VAL A 633 21.71 -24.61 6.87
C VAL A 633 20.99 -25.66 7.72
N GLY A 634 20.32 -26.63 7.09
CA GLY A 634 19.66 -27.74 7.78
C GLY A 634 20.60 -28.60 8.59
N GLU A 635 21.78 -28.94 8.03
CA GLU A 635 22.85 -29.61 8.76
C GLU A 635 23.41 -28.75 9.91
N MET A 636 23.64 -27.45 9.64
CA MET A 636 24.18 -26.51 10.63
C MET A 636 23.30 -26.38 11.88
N LEU A 637 21.97 -26.37 11.68
CA LEU A 637 20.97 -26.15 12.73
C LEU A 637 20.31 -27.46 13.21
N ASN A 638 20.70 -28.62 12.65
CA ASN A 638 20.07 -29.92 12.88
C ASN A 638 18.53 -29.86 12.68
N GLY A 639 18.13 -29.24 11.58
CA GLY A 639 16.75 -28.97 11.23
C GLY A 639 16.15 -29.91 10.20
N ARG A 640 14.90 -29.69 9.87
CA ARG A 640 14.20 -30.43 8.80
C ARG A 640 14.39 -29.71 7.48
N ILE A 641 14.62 -30.48 6.42
CA ILE A 641 14.75 -30.00 5.06
C ILE A 641 13.72 -30.68 4.15
N TYR A 642 13.15 -29.90 3.28
CA TYR A 642 12.19 -30.32 2.26
C TYR A 642 12.78 -29.91 0.91
N ILE A 643 13.17 -30.86 0.09
CA ILE A 643 13.80 -30.64 -1.20
C ILE A 643 13.02 -31.37 -2.30
N ASP A 644 13.16 -30.91 -3.53
CA ASP A 644 12.49 -31.45 -4.70
C ASP A 644 10.96 -31.58 -4.45
N LYS A 645 10.34 -32.70 -4.72
CA LYS A 645 8.91 -32.96 -4.55
C LYS A 645 8.44 -32.84 -3.10
N ALA A 646 9.31 -33.06 -2.12
CA ALA A 646 8.99 -32.85 -0.72
C ALA A 646 8.81 -31.37 -0.34
N ALA A 647 9.37 -30.44 -1.15
CA ALA A 647 9.14 -29.01 -1.01
C ALA A 647 7.84 -28.60 -1.72
N ASN A 648 6.72 -29.10 -1.24
CA ASN A 648 5.36 -28.80 -1.71
C ASN A 648 4.61 -27.93 -0.71
N GLU A 649 3.50 -27.38 -1.13
CA GLU A 649 2.69 -26.47 -0.34
C GLU A 649 2.06 -27.15 0.89
N MET A 650 1.65 -28.40 0.75
CA MET A 650 1.11 -29.19 1.86
C MET A 650 2.13 -29.37 2.97
N SER A 651 3.38 -29.71 2.64
CA SER A 651 4.48 -29.81 3.62
C SER A 651 4.72 -28.49 4.34
N PHE A 652 4.60 -27.34 3.63
CA PHE A 652 4.68 -26.03 4.26
C PHE A 652 3.53 -25.81 5.24
N LYS A 653 2.28 -26.02 4.83
CA LYS A 653 1.09 -25.84 5.66
C LYS A 653 1.13 -26.71 6.93
N GLU A 654 1.62 -27.94 6.82
CA GLU A 654 1.74 -28.86 7.96
C GLU A 654 2.81 -28.43 8.96
N HIS A 655 3.92 -27.86 8.49
CA HIS A 655 5.11 -27.63 9.33
C HIS A 655 5.35 -26.16 9.71
N ALA A 656 4.75 -25.19 9.02
CA ALA A 656 4.95 -23.75 9.29
C ALA A 656 4.54 -23.35 10.72
N GLN A 657 3.47 -23.97 11.25
CA GLN A 657 2.98 -23.68 12.60
C GLN A 657 3.93 -24.16 13.71
N ASN A 658 4.78 -25.16 13.43
CA ASN A 658 5.61 -25.82 14.43
C ASN A 658 7.10 -25.49 14.28
N SER A 659 7.46 -24.61 13.37
CA SER A 659 8.85 -24.23 13.09
C SER A 659 9.20 -22.88 13.71
N THR A 660 10.37 -22.77 14.33
CA THR A 660 10.89 -21.50 14.85
C THR A 660 11.49 -20.65 13.72
N VAL A 661 12.11 -21.30 12.75
CA VAL A 661 12.69 -20.66 11.58
C VAL A 661 12.14 -21.33 10.33
N LEU A 662 11.58 -20.53 9.45
CA LEU A 662 11.16 -20.90 8.12
C LEU A 662 12.18 -20.34 7.12
N HIS A 663 12.66 -21.20 6.22
CA HIS A 663 13.59 -20.80 5.18
C HIS A 663 13.08 -21.26 3.82
N MET A 664 12.71 -20.32 2.96
CA MET A 664 12.18 -20.54 1.64
C MET A 664 13.19 -20.11 0.58
N ALA A 665 13.91 -21.09 0.00
CA ALA A 665 14.86 -20.89 -1.09
C ALA A 665 14.16 -21.33 -2.41
N MET A 666 13.36 -20.43 -3.01
CA MET A 666 12.46 -20.77 -4.10
C MET A 666 12.14 -19.57 -5.00
N HIS A 667 11.39 -19.80 -6.07
CA HIS A 667 10.86 -18.71 -6.88
C HIS A 667 9.67 -18.02 -6.20
N ALA A 668 9.60 -16.68 -6.39
CA ALA A 668 8.44 -15.86 -6.05
C ALA A 668 7.94 -15.08 -7.27
N VAL A 669 6.64 -14.92 -7.38
CA VAL A 669 5.98 -14.12 -8.41
C VAL A 669 5.25 -12.97 -7.74
N VAL A 670 5.55 -11.74 -8.16
CA VAL A 670 4.92 -10.52 -7.64
C VAL A 670 3.94 -9.98 -8.67
N ASP A 671 2.68 -9.87 -8.28
CA ASP A 671 1.63 -9.25 -9.06
C ASP A 671 1.38 -7.81 -8.57
N LEU A 672 1.82 -6.83 -9.35
CA LEU A 672 1.63 -5.41 -9.03
C LEU A 672 0.20 -4.91 -9.28
N LYS A 673 -0.58 -5.61 -10.08
CA LYS A 673 -2.00 -5.27 -10.32
C LYS A 673 -2.86 -5.77 -9.19
N ASN A 674 -2.69 -7.03 -8.82
CA ASN A 674 -3.37 -7.69 -7.71
C ASN A 674 -2.34 -8.25 -6.70
N PRO A 675 -1.88 -7.45 -5.72
CA PRO A 675 -0.84 -7.87 -4.78
C PRO A 675 -1.20 -9.13 -3.98
N MET A 676 -2.49 -9.38 -3.76
CA MET A 676 -2.97 -10.58 -3.06
C MET A 676 -2.72 -11.87 -3.83
N SER A 677 -2.54 -11.78 -5.15
CA SER A 677 -2.18 -12.90 -6.02
C SER A 677 -0.67 -13.13 -6.13
N SER A 678 0.16 -12.29 -5.52
CA SER A 678 1.61 -12.58 -5.40
C SER A 678 1.81 -13.88 -4.65
N MET A 679 2.82 -14.69 -5.04
CA MET A 679 2.92 -16.05 -4.56
C MET A 679 4.36 -16.58 -4.45
N LEU A 680 4.55 -17.58 -3.61
CA LEU A 680 5.70 -18.46 -3.59
C LEU A 680 5.38 -19.73 -4.40
N LEU A 681 6.34 -20.20 -5.21
CA LEU A 681 6.17 -21.37 -6.07
C LEU A 681 6.84 -22.60 -5.44
N PHE A 682 6.05 -23.58 -5.08
CA PHE A 682 6.51 -24.90 -4.62
C PHE A 682 6.68 -25.88 -5.76
N SER A 683 7.28 -27.04 -5.49
CA SER A 683 7.36 -28.14 -6.46
C SER A 683 5.96 -28.63 -6.84
N GLN A 684 5.71 -28.76 -8.14
CA GLN A 684 4.41 -29.26 -8.61
C GLN A 684 4.41 -30.78 -8.66
N ASP A 685 3.49 -31.39 -7.94
CA ASP A 685 3.11 -32.78 -8.16
C ASP A 685 1.66 -32.79 -8.66
N PHE A 686 1.42 -33.31 -9.87
CA PHE A 686 0.09 -33.36 -10.48
C PHE A 686 -0.88 -34.32 -9.75
N ALA A 687 -0.41 -34.98 -8.72
CA ALA A 687 -1.22 -35.85 -7.87
C ALA A 687 -1.80 -35.14 -6.63
N ASP A 688 -1.36 -33.92 -6.33
CA ASP A 688 -1.79 -33.17 -5.16
C ASP A 688 -3.07 -32.36 -5.44
N GLU A 689 -3.92 -32.24 -4.43
CA GLU A 689 -5.13 -31.42 -4.48
C GLU A 689 -4.79 -29.91 -4.42
N ASP A 690 -3.60 -29.54 -3.92
CA ASP A 690 -3.10 -28.16 -3.84
C ASP A 690 -2.47 -27.73 -5.17
N ASP A 691 -2.61 -26.44 -5.53
CA ASP A 691 -2.05 -25.91 -6.78
C ASP A 691 -0.55 -25.57 -6.69
N ASN A 692 0.08 -25.80 -5.52
CA ASN A 692 1.49 -25.56 -5.20
C ASN A 692 1.96 -24.11 -5.42
N LYS A 693 1.03 -23.15 -5.24
CA LYS A 693 1.22 -21.71 -5.39
C LYS A 693 0.73 -21.01 -4.13
N LEU A 694 1.56 -20.93 -3.11
CA LEU A 694 1.19 -20.27 -1.87
C LEU A 694 1.05 -18.73 -2.07
N LYS A 695 -0.18 -18.28 -2.22
CA LYS A 695 -0.51 -16.88 -2.48
C LYS A 695 -0.54 -16.05 -1.20
N VAL A 696 -0.36 -14.74 -1.36
CA VAL A 696 -0.38 -13.78 -0.24
C VAL A 696 -1.64 -13.95 0.62
N TYR A 697 -2.83 -14.09 0.02
CA TYR A 697 -4.07 -14.25 0.79
C TYR A 697 -4.11 -15.56 1.60
N GLU A 698 -3.42 -16.61 1.14
CA GLU A 698 -3.33 -17.89 1.88
C GLU A 698 -2.37 -17.76 3.07
N ILE A 699 -1.26 -17.03 2.87
CA ILE A 699 -0.33 -16.73 3.98
C ILE A 699 -1.05 -15.97 5.08
N TYR A 700 -1.87 -14.96 4.74
CA TYR A 700 -2.66 -14.20 5.72
C TYR A 700 -3.61 -15.06 6.55
N SER A 701 -4.15 -16.13 5.98
CA SER A 701 -5.11 -17.02 6.65
C SER A 701 -4.45 -18.10 7.50
N GLN A 702 -3.12 -18.23 7.45
CA GLN A 702 -2.41 -19.30 8.19
C GLN A 702 -1.73 -18.75 9.44
N PRO A 703 -2.01 -19.28 10.64
CA PRO A 703 -1.25 -18.93 11.83
C PRO A 703 0.17 -19.51 11.72
N ILE A 704 1.16 -18.63 11.59
CA ILE A 704 2.58 -18.99 11.54
C ILE A 704 3.23 -18.63 12.86
N ASN A 705 3.75 -19.63 13.60
CA ASN A 705 4.40 -19.41 14.89
C ASN A 705 5.93 -19.20 14.79
N ALA A 706 6.47 -19.07 13.58
CA ALA A 706 7.89 -18.86 13.37
C ALA A 706 8.35 -17.52 13.95
N ARG A 707 9.56 -17.50 14.48
CA ARG A 707 10.24 -16.27 14.92
C ARG A 707 10.98 -15.57 13.79
N LEU A 708 11.39 -16.34 12.77
CA LEU A 708 12.10 -15.85 11.61
C LEU A 708 11.58 -16.55 10.36
N ALA A 709 11.29 -15.78 9.33
CA ALA A 709 11.14 -16.24 7.97
C ALA A 709 12.27 -15.66 7.10
N VAL A 710 12.99 -16.54 6.40
CA VAL A 710 14.00 -16.14 5.42
C VAL A 710 13.43 -16.44 4.04
N LEU A 711 13.14 -15.40 3.28
CA LEU A 711 12.58 -15.46 1.93
C LEU A 711 13.74 -15.28 0.93
N SER A 712 14.56 -16.34 0.75
CA SER A 712 15.60 -16.39 -0.27
C SER A 712 14.97 -16.64 -1.64
N ALA A 713 14.14 -15.68 -2.07
CA ALA A 713 13.35 -15.72 -3.29
C ALA A 713 13.26 -14.32 -3.90
N CYS A 714 13.09 -14.24 -5.22
CA CYS A 714 13.15 -12.97 -5.94
C CYS A 714 12.04 -11.99 -5.55
N ASN A 715 12.36 -10.71 -5.36
CA ASN A 715 11.40 -9.62 -5.19
C ASN A 715 10.43 -9.77 -3.99
N THR A 716 10.77 -10.49 -2.95
CA THR A 716 9.83 -10.79 -1.85
C THR A 716 9.45 -9.56 -1.00
N ALA A 717 10.34 -8.56 -0.94
CA ALA A 717 10.07 -7.26 -0.31
C ALA A 717 9.45 -6.25 -1.30
N TYR A 718 9.50 -6.53 -2.62
CA TYR A 718 8.93 -5.67 -3.63
C TYR A 718 7.42 -5.92 -3.76
N GLY A 719 6.66 -4.87 -4.06
CA GLY A 719 5.22 -4.98 -4.19
C GLY A 719 4.59 -3.65 -4.59
N LYS A 720 3.28 -3.60 -4.59
CA LYS A 720 2.53 -2.39 -4.89
C LYS A 720 2.58 -1.43 -3.70
N LEU A 721 3.10 -0.23 -3.91
CA LEU A 721 3.02 0.83 -2.90
C LEU A 721 1.59 1.36 -2.83
N ILE A 722 0.97 1.22 -1.67
CA ILE A 722 -0.31 1.83 -1.34
C ILE A 722 -0.02 2.97 -0.36
N LEU A 723 -0.34 4.20 -0.78
CA LEU A 723 -0.10 5.38 0.05
C LEU A 723 -0.92 5.27 1.35
N GLY A 724 -0.25 5.39 2.48
CA GLY A 724 -0.83 5.20 3.81
C GLY A 724 -0.70 3.79 4.37
N GLU A 725 -0.44 2.76 3.52
CA GLU A 725 -0.29 1.38 3.95
C GLU A 725 1.12 0.83 3.79
N GLY A 726 1.94 1.46 2.92
CA GLY A 726 3.25 0.94 2.58
C GLY A 726 3.21 -0.06 1.42
N VAL A 727 4.24 -0.92 1.34
CA VAL A 727 4.38 -1.89 0.26
C VAL A 727 3.62 -3.17 0.60
N MET A 728 2.65 -3.53 -0.25
CA MET A 728 1.98 -4.84 -0.19
C MET A 728 2.88 -5.88 -0.85
N SER A 729 3.53 -6.69 -0.04
CA SER A 729 4.55 -7.67 -0.44
C SER A 729 4.38 -9.00 0.30
N LEU A 730 5.10 -10.03 -0.15
CA LEU A 730 5.20 -11.30 0.56
C LEU A 730 5.79 -11.11 1.97
N THR A 731 6.75 -10.21 2.14
CA THR A 731 7.31 -9.85 3.46
C THR A 731 6.23 -9.41 4.43
N ARG A 732 5.35 -8.52 3.97
CA ARG A 732 4.22 -8.05 4.78
C ARG A 732 3.23 -9.17 5.10
N ALA A 733 3.01 -10.09 4.16
CA ALA A 733 2.14 -11.23 4.38
C ALA A 733 2.62 -12.13 5.53
N PHE A 734 3.90 -12.46 5.56
CA PHE A 734 4.47 -13.23 6.67
C PHE A 734 4.44 -12.48 8.00
N TYR A 735 4.67 -11.17 7.98
CA TYR A 735 4.53 -10.33 9.18
C TYR A 735 3.10 -10.38 9.73
N GLN A 736 2.10 -10.21 8.88
CA GLN A 736 0.70 -10.28 9.27
C GLN A 736 0.26 -11.70 9.69
N ALA A 737 0.86 -12.75 9.14
CA ALA A 737 0.68 -14.13 9.61
C ALA A 737 1.36 -14.41 10.98
N GLY A 738 1.96 -13.40 11.60
CA GLY A 738 2.50 -13.46 12.96
C GLY A 738 4.01 -13.70 13.06
N VAL A 739 4.77 -13.61 11.96
CA VAL A 739 6.22 -13.77 11.98
C VAL A 739 6.91 -12.45 12.34
N PRO A 740 7.56 -12.30 13.50
CA PRO A 740 8.08 -11.02 13.96
C PRO A 740 9.36 -10.56 13.24
N SER A 741 10.09 -11.47 12.61
CA SER A 741 11.36 -11.18 11.93
C SER A 741 11.39 -11.79 10.54
N ILE A 742 11.67 -10.99 9.51
CA ILE A 742 11.67 -11.46 8.13
C ILE A 742 12.91 -10.93 7.41
N VAL A 743 13.69 -11.83 6.84
CA VAL A 743 14.74 -11.51 5.87
C VAL A 743 14.17 -11.74 4.48
N SER A 744 14.21 -10.73 3.62
CA SER A 744 13.57 -10.74 2.31
C SER A 744 14.38 -9.95 1.28
N THR A 745 14.03 -10.08 -0.01
CA THR A 745 14.80 -9.48 -1.11
C THR A 745 14.02 -8.35 -1.78
N MET A 746 14.70 -7.25 -2.06
CA MET A 746 14.14 -6.08 -2.75
C MET A 746 14.04 -6.27 -4.27
N TRP A 747 14.93 -7.06 -4.86
CA TRP A 747 14.97 -7.39 -6.29
C TRP A 747 15.44 -8.83 -6.51
N TRP A 748 15.56 -9.22 -7.77
CA TRP A 748 16.00 -10.55 -8.15
C TRP A 748 17.36 -10.88 -7.53
N ALA A 749 17.45 -12.01 -6.86
CA ALA A 749 18.65 -12.48 -6.18
C ALA A 749 19.40 -13.48 -7.06
N ASP A 750 20.72 -13.29 -7.17
CA ASP A 750 21.58 -14.28 -7.78
C ASP A 750 21.69 -15.51 -6.87
N ASP A 751 21.46 -16.67 -7.42
CA ASP A 751 21.31 -17.93 -6.68
C ASP A 751 22.57 -18.32 -5.89
N GLN A 752 23.78 -18.15 -6.48
CA GLN A 752 25.03 -18.50 -5.82
C GLN A 752 25.41 -17.50 -4.72
N THR A 753 25.27 -16.19 -4.99
CA THR A 753 25.62 -15.17 -4.00
C THR A 753 24.61 -15.14 -2.86
N SER A 754 23.35 -15.42 -3.12
CA SER A 754 22.32 -15.59 -2.10
C SER A 754 22.67 -16.70 -1.13
N LYS A 755 23.04 -17.87 -1.64
CA LYS A 755 23.49 -18.99 -0.81
C LYS A 755 24.65 -18.60 0.10
N ASP A 756 25.68 -17.94 -0.43
CA ASP A 756 26.84 -17.56 0.36
C ASP A 756 26.48 -16.60 1.49
N ILE A 757 25.66 -15.59 1.22
CA ILE A 757 25.19 -14.61 2.23
C ILE A 757 24.28 -15.29 3.26
N ILE A 758 23.32 -16.11 2.83
CA ILE A 758 22.35 -16.73 3.73
C ILE A 758 23.00 -17.79 4.62
N VAL A 759 23.94 -18.60 4.10
CA VAL A 759 24.68 -19.57 4.91
C VAL A 759 25.49 -18.85 6.00
N ASP A 760 26.18 -17.76 5.66
CA ASP A 760 26.93 -16.95 6.62
C ASP A 760 26.01 -16.26 7.64
N PHE A 761 24.84 -15.78 7.22
CA PHE A 761 23.82 -15.25 8.11
C PHE A 761 23.37 -16.28 9.15
N PHE A 762 23.08 -17.51 8.70
CA PHE A 762 22.71 -18.59 9.62
C PHE A 762 23.87 -19.06 10.52
N GLU A 763 25.12 -18.94 10.09
CA GLU A 763 26.28 -19.13 10.96
C GLU A 763 26.28 -18.11 12.12
N GLY A 764 25.97 -16.83 11.83
CA GLY A 764 25.80 -15.80 12.85
C GLY A 764 24.65 -16.14 13.82
N ILE A 765 23.50 -16.59 13.31
CA ILE A 765 22.37 -17.02 14.14
C ILE A 765 22.75 -18.21 15.04
N LYS A 766 23.45 -19.21 14.53
CA LYS A 766 23.98 -20.34 15.32
C LYS A 766 24.85 -19.87 16.45
N ASN A 767 25.62 -18.81 16.23
CA ASN A 767 26.49 -18.18 17.22
C ASN A 767 25.73 -17.20 18.15
N ARG A 768 24.40 -17.17 18.09
CA ARG A 768 23.49 -16.30 18.89
C ARG A 768 23.72 -14.81 18.68
N GLN A 769 24.14 -14.41 17.51
CA GLN A 769 24.21 -12.99 17.16
C GLN A 769 22.78 -12.41 16.99
N PRO A 770 22.57 -11.12 17.27
CA PRO A 770 21.36 -10.39 16.83
C PRO A 770 21.21 -10.51 15.30
N LEU A 771 19.96 -10.59 14.83
CA LEU A 771 19.69 -10.88 13.41
C LEU A 771 20.23 -9.80 12.46
N ASP A 772 20.13 -8.54 12.85
CA ASP A 772 20.66 -7.41 12.09
C ASP A 772 22.19 -7.41 12.02
N LEU A 773 22.86 -7.78 13.11
CA LEU A 773 24.33 -7.94 13.13
C LEU A 773 24.75 -9.11 12.24
N ALA A 774 24.09 -10.26 12.37
CA ALA A 774 24.38 -11.44 11.56
C ALA A 774 24.23 -11.16 10.05
N LEU A 775 23.16 -10.45 9.65
CA LEU A 775 22.94 -10.07 8.25
C LEU A 775 23.98 -9.06 7.77
N ARG A 776 24.31 -8.05 8.58
CA ARG A 776 25.36 -7.09 8.25
C ARG A 776 26.72 -7.78 8.05
N GLU A 777 27.12 -8.63 8.98
CA GLU A 777 28.42 -9.32 8.90
C GLU A 777 28.51 -10.27 7.72
N SER A 778 27.41 -10.98 7.36
CA SER A 778 27.38 -11.84 6.18
C SER A 778 27.61 -11.04 4.89
N LYS A 779 26.94 -9.88 4.75
CA LYS A 779 27.14 -8.98 3.61
C LYS A 779 28.54 -8.39 3.55
N LEU A 780 29.09 -7.97 4.70
CA LEU A 780 30.45 -7.43 4.77
C LEU A 780 31.48 -8.49 4.44
N LYS A 781 31.30 -9.72 4.91
CA LYS A 781 32.16 -10.88 4.59
C LYS A 781 32.10 -11.18 3.08
N TYR A 782 30.93 -11.14 2.49
CA TYR A 782 30.77 -11.28 1.04
C TYR A 782 31.53 -10.18 0.28
N LEU A 783 31.34 -8.89 0.63
CA LEU A 783 32.01 -7.75 0.00
C LEU A 783 33.56 -7.84 0.11
N GLN A 784 34.06 -8.29 1.24
CA GLN A 784 35.49 -8.46 1.45
C GLN A 784 36.10 -9.50 0.49
N ASN A 785 35.36 -10.58 0.23
CA ASN A 785 35.83 -11.72 -0.57
C ASN A 785 35.47 -11.63 -2.05
N ALA A 786 34.47 -10.81 -2.41
CA ALA A 786 33.99 -10.68 -3.79
C ALA A 786 35.07 -10.07 -4.70
N ASP A 787 35.12 -10.56 -5.93
CA ASP A 787 35.86 -9.89 -7.01
C ASP A 787 35.20 -8.52 -7.30
N PRO A 788 35.97 -7.52 -7.81
CA PRO A 788 35.44 -6.17 -8.08
C PRO A 788 34.14 -6.14 -8.91
N HIS A 789 33.97 -7.07 -9.84
CA HIS A 789 32.75 -7.19 -10.65
C HIS A 789 31.56 -7.67 -9.82
N PHE A 790 31.75 -8.64 -8.95
CA PHE A 790 30.71 -9.18 -8.06
C PHE A 790 30.47 -8.32 -6.80
N ALA A 791 31.24 -7.25 -6.59
CA ALA A 791 31.00 -6.28 -5.53
C ALA A 791 29.86 -5.29 -5.85
N HIS A 792 29.23 -5.41 -7.03
CA HIS A 792 28.07 -4.60 -7.40
C HIS A 792 26.92 -4.80 -6.41
N PRO A 793 26.21 -3.74 -5.96
CA PRO A 793 25.13 -3.84 -4.98
C PRO A 793 24.00 -4.80 -5.34
N PHE A 794 23.82 -5.09 -6.63
CA PHE A 794 22.88 -6.12 -7.10
C PHE A 794 23.04 -7.44 -6.34
N TYR A 795 24.27 -7.87 -6.08
CA TYR A 795 24.57 -9.18 -5.52
C TYR A 795 24.36 -9.27 -4.00
N TRP A 796 24.56 -8.19 -3.25
CA TRP A 796 24.61 -8.25 -1.79
C TRP A 796 23.61 -7.33 -1.07
N ALA A 797 23.15 -6.24 -1.71
CA ALA A 797 22.31 -5.23 -1.05
C ALA A 797 20.80 -5.52 -1.17
N ASN A 798 20.42 -6.59 -1.84
CA ASN A 798 19.04 -6.99 -2.04
C ASN A 798 18.35 -7.50 -0.77
N PHE A 799 19.08 -8.13 0.14
CA PHE A 799 18.52 -8.62 1.40
C PHE A 799 18.27 -7.49 2.38
N ILE A 800 17.08 -7.46 2.96
CA ILE A 800 16.71 -6.56 4.06
C ILE A 800 16.14 -7.37 5.22
N LEU A 801 16.35 -6.87 6.44
CA LEU A 801 15.71 -7.39 7.65
C LEU A 801 14.60 -6.44 8.08
N VAL A 802 13.39 -6.98 8.23
CA VAL A 802 12.23 -6.27 8.77
C VAL A 802 11.79 -6.94 10.05
N GLY A 803 11.66 -6.18 11.15
CA GLY A 803 11.13 -6.68 12.41
C GLY A 803 12.15 -6.86 13.53
N ASP A 804 11.87 -7.82 14.40
CA ASP A 804 12.65 -8.11 15.64
C ASP A 804 14.04 -8.61 15.31
N THR A 805 15.04 -8.08 16.02
CA THR A 805 16.45 -8.43 15.81
C THR A 805 17.04 -9.33 16.90
N ARG A 806 16.25 -9.69 17.92
CA ARG A 806 16.72 -10.47 19.06
C ARG A 806 17.26 -11.84 18.62
N PRO A 807 18.36 -12.34 19.24
CA PRO A 807 18.93 -13.63 18.91
C PRO A 807 17.92 -14.78 18.99
N ILE A 808 18.05 -15.74 18.10
CA ILE A 808 17.29 -16.98 18.13
C ILE A 808 18.11 -18.03 18.88
N GLU A 809 17.55 -18.56 19.96
CA GLU A 809 18.18 -19.63 20.69
C GLU A 809 17.75 -20.99 20.13
N PHE A 810 18.67 -21.71 19.54
CA PHE A 810 18.51 -23.13 19.30
C PHE A 810 18.98 -23.87 20.55
N HIS A 811 18.09 -24.56 21.25
CA HIS A 811 18.50 -25.46 22.32
C HIS A 811 19.30 -26.58 21.67
N SER A 812 20.66 -26.48 21.72
CA SER A 812 21.47 -27.66 21.59
C SER A 812 20.98 -28.61 22.68
N GLY A 813 20.45 -29.76 22.30
CA GLY A 813 20.04 -30.78 23.25
C GLY A 813 21.29 -31.24 24.06
N LEU A 814 21.68 -30.45 25.04
CA LEU A 814 22.76 -30.70 25.98
C LEU A 814 22.46 -31.90 26.88
N PHE A 815 21.30 -32.47 26.75
CA PHE A 815 20.99 -33.83 27.20
C PHE A 815 20.82 -34.75 25.98
N SER A 816 21.90 -35.00 25.26
CA SER A 816 21.94 -36.16 24.38
C SER A 816 21.43 -37.33 25.23
N SER A 817 20.49 -38.10 24.66
CA SER A 817 19.94 -39.31 25.32
C SER A 817 21.06 -40.21 25.87
N LYS A 818 22.27 -40.12 25.32
CA LYS A 818 23.52 -40.76 25.79
C LYS A 818 23.98 -40.19 27.12
N ILE A 819 23.94 -38.87 27.38
CA ILE A 819 24.39 -38.29 28.66
C ILE A 819 23.35 -38.59 29.74
N VAL A 820 22.07 -38.52 29.47
CA VAL A 820 20.99 -38.95 30.39
C VAL A 820 21.15 -40.43 30.68
N MET A 821 21.40 -41.26 29.66
CA MET A 821 21.67 -42.70 29.86
C MET A 821 22.93 -42.97 30.67
N TRP A 822 24.02 -42.19 30.52
CA TRP A 822 25.21 -42.27 31.34
C TRP A 822 24.96 -41.82 32.79
N ILE A 823 24.21 -40.75 33.00
CA ILE A 823 23.87 -40.26 34.36
C ILE A 823 22.91 -41.26 35.05
N VAL A 824 21.91 -41.75 34.36
CA VAL A 824 20.95 -42.77 34.90
C VAL A 824 21.65 -44.10 35.09
N GLY A 825 22.45 -44.54 34.13
CA GLY A 825 23.23 -45.78 34.21
C GLY A 825 24.29 -45.71 35.32
N GLY A 826 25.01 -44.60 35.45
CA GLY A 826 25.99 -44.33 36.51
C GLY A 826 25.33 -44.26 37.90
N GLY A 827 24.16 -43.62 37.99
CA GLY A 827 23.37 -43.55 39.22
C GLY A 827 22.85 -44.94 39.67
N LEU A 828 22.41 -45.78 38.73
CA LEU A 828 21.98 -47.17 39.00
C LEU A 828 23.14 -48.04 39.47
N LEU A 829 24.32 -47.88 38.88
CA LEU A 829 25.55 -48.61 39.28
C LEU A 829 26.00 -48.24 40.70
N ILE A 830 25.94 -46.96 41.01
CA ILE A 830 26.23 -46.45 42.37
C ILE A 830 25.22 -47.00 43.39
N LEU A 831 23.93 -47.03 43.02
CA LEU A 831 22.85 -47.57 43.85
C LEU A 831 23.04 -49.09 44.13
N LEU A 832 23.42 -49.86 43.11
CA LEU A 832 23.72 -51.29 43.21
C LEU A 832 24.97 -51.55 44.05
N LEU A 833 26.00 -50.71 43.95
CA LEU A 833 27.19 -50.77 44.82
C LEU A 833 26.84 -50.47 46.30
N ILE A 834 26.02 -49.46 46.54
CA ILE A 834 25.56 -49.16 47.91
C ILE A 834 24.72 -50.29 48.50
N LEU A 835 23.81 -50.89 47.69
CA LEU A 835 23.02 -52.01 48.12
C LEU A 835 23.85 -53.27 48.33
N GLY A 836 24.87 -53.50 47.50
CA GLY A 836 25.85 -54.60 47.66
C GLY A 836 26.68 -54.48 48.94
N ILE A 837 27.14 -53.26 49.27
CA ILE A 837 27.86 -52.99 50.50
C ILE A 837 26.98 -53.14 51.75
N ARG A 838 25.68 -52.76 51.66
CA ARG A 838 24.68 -52.99 52.75
C ARG A 838 24.40 -54.48 52.98
N LYS A 839 24.31 -55.29 51.93
CA LYS A 839 24.07 -56.71 52.01
C LYS A 839 25.29 -57.48 52.63
N ASN A 840 26.51 -57.03 52.29
CA ASN A 840 27.71 -57.65 52.94
C ASN A 840 27.90 -57.28 54.46
N LYS A 841 27.32 -56.13 54.89
CA LYS A 841 27.37 -55.74 56.32
C LYS A 841 26.27 -56.48 57.16
N SER A 842 25.25 -57.02 56.55
CA SER A 842 24.17 -57.75 57.21
C SER A 842 24.44 -59.27 57.29
N SER A 843 25.48 -59.79 56.61
CA SER A 843 25.93 -61.20 56.70
C SER A 843 27.11 -61.41 57.61
N GLN A 844 27.53 -60.36 58.34
CA GLN A 844 28.60 -60.41 59.39
C GLN A 844 28.08 -60.05 60.80
N LYS A 845 26.78 -60.17 61.02
CA LYS A 845 26.19 -60.17 62.40
C LYS A 845 25.51 -61.48 62.67
#